data_bc9006d1554c62d15f5cfde7df1d9314
#
_entry.id   bc9006d1554c62d15f5cfde7df1d9314
#
_cell.length_a   1.000
_cell.length_b   1.000
_cell.length_c   1.000
_cell.angle_alpha   90.00
_cell.angle_beta   90.00
_cell.angle_gamma   90.00
#
_symmetry.space_group_name_H-M   'P 1'
#
loop_
_entity.id
_entity.type
_entity.pdbx_description
1 polymer ?
#
loop_
_entity_poly.entity_id
_entity_poly.type
_entity_poly.pdbx_seq_one_letter_code
_entity_poly.pdbx_strand_id
1 'polypeptide(L)'
;MKRRWSVVQLVLSLCLVLLVAGAVAGLRPDRGSIQRDQAYRQMTERKMPVAIAKHMKRLQSLPGLEGEHPEGPGSAEAEEFLSRAYPNDDIPLAYLDAARSAAARLKGKGFPRGRGRTGTWVTVGPSEALYPATIFRSSFGYVPNRYVAGGRSTALAIDPNCSPGHCRLWIFAAGGGVWRTKNALSGQPNWEFLSGDFGIQSGSSIALDPNDPSGNTLYVGTGEANASGDSAAGVGMYKSTDGGNTWTGPLGASAFAGRAIGSIAVVPGDPSTIYAGTTRGVLGVSSVNGGAVSLIPGAAAWGLYKSTDGGATWTFLHNGAATAAACDTVAEATAVGSPCSLRGVRRVAIDPTNPSIVYAGSYSRGVWRSADGGATWTQINPSLNAADANMRPELAVTTLPNGATRMYIHEGSTGNPSSRLFRSDSVATGVPAFVNLSSSNVADNGYGTHNVCTGQCWYDSFVYTPAGHPDIVYVGGSYSYGENFSNKRGVVLSTDGGVTSTDMTMDATDFLHPNGLHPDQHALVTNPNNPYQFFEVNDGGVMRSSGEFADASANCDARTAFVTLTPTQLARCRQLLSRVPTELVSLNKGLATLQFQSLSVSPFNSNLLQGGTQDNGTWQTPGNPVKWENTMIGDGGQSGFDAADPAFRFHTFFNATPDVNFSGGDMADWNWIGDPIFGTEPQSFYVPIISDPVVSRSMFVGTGHVWRTKTWGMGAMSLAEFREKCNEWFGTFPPGTVCGDWQPLGIPGVAGRLTGTAYGADRTGGFVAAVERATGDATTLWAATQTGRVFISKNVDAEPVTAVTFVRLDSLATNDPNRFVSGIHVDAANPNRAWISYSGFDASTPTTPGHVFEVTYNPLAGTATWVDVSHDFGDIPATDVARDDDTGDLYAATDFGVFVLAAGSTDWQVAAPGMPNVEVAGLTIVPSARKLYAATHGLSAWLLNLP
;
A
#
# COMPACT_ATOMS: atom_id res chain seq x y z
N MET A 1 -23.34 -9.42 6.11
CA MET A 1 -24.02 -9.79 4.87
C MET A 1 -24.34 -8.63 3.89
N LYS A 2 -24.44 -7.37 4.32
CA LYS A 2 -24.78 -6.23 3.43
C LYS A 2 -23.56 -5.57 2.73
N ARG A 3 -22.34 -5.81 3.16
CA ARG A 3 -21.10 -5.23 2.57
C ARG A 3 -20.59 -5.93 1.31
N ARG A 4 -21.04 -7.13 1.04
CA ARG A 4 -20.54 -8.01 -0.01
C ARG A 4 -21.06 -7.71 -1.44
N TRP A 5 -22.01 -6.79 -1.56
CA TRP A 5 -22.61 -6.43 -2.86
C TRP A 5 -21.96 -5.23 -3.56
N SER A 6 -21.07 -4.53 -2.88
CA SER A 6 -20.59 -3.24 -3.34
C SER A 6 -19.67 -3.29 -4.56
N VAL A 7 -18.78 -4.27 -4.65
CA VAL A 7 -17.87 -4.40 -5.80
C VAL A 7 -18.60 -4.91 -7.02
N VAL A 8 -19.54 -5.84 -6.84
CA VAL A 8 -20.42 -6.31 -7.93
C VAL A 8 -21.31 -5.19 -8.44
N GLN A 9 -21.83 -4.35 -7.54
CA GLN A 9 -22.59 -3.17 -7.96
C GLN A 9 -21.72 -2.09 -8.60
N LEU A 10 -20.48 -1.94 -8.16
CA LEU A 10 -19.50 -1.02 -8.73
C LEU A 10 -19.20 -1.36 -10.19
N VAL A 11 -18.89 -2.60 -10.44
CA VAL A 11 -18.63 -3.09 -11.80
C VAL A 11 -19.92 -3.11 -12.64
N LEU A 12 -21.08 -3.43 -12.06
CA LEU A 12 -22.40 -3.35 -12.72
C LEU A 12 -22.79 -1.91 -13.10
N SER A 13 -22.41 -0.92 -12.31
CA SER A 13 -22.68 0.49 -12.63
C SER A 13 -21.79 1.03 -13.74
N LEU A 14 -20.57 0.52 -13.88
CA LEU A 14 -19.63 0.95 -14.93
C LEU A 14 -20.14 0.70 -16.35
N CYS A 15 -20.88 -0.35 -16.58
CA CYS A 15 -21.33 -0.75 -17.93
C CYS A 15 -22.62 -0.07 -18.39
N LEU A 16 -23.40 0.51 -17.48
CA LEU A 16 -24.72 1.06 -17.84
C LEU A 16 -24.69 2.53 -18.34
N VAL A 17 -23.60 3.27 -18.10
CA VAL A 17 -23.52 4.72 -18.31
C VAL A 17 -23.35 5.14 -19.79
N LEU A 18 -23.10 4.21 -20.68
CA LEU A 18 -22.56 4.51 -22.00
C LEU A 18 -23.58 4.72 -23.13
N LEU A 19 -24.86 4.76 -22.81
CA LEU A 19 -25.93 4.83 -23.82
C LEU A 19 -26.37 6.24 -24.25
N VAL A 20 -25.83 7.33 -23.68
CA VAL A 20 -26.45 8.66 -23.89
C VAL A 20 -25.51 9.71 -24.55
N ALA A 21 -24.30 9.41 -24.96
CA ALA A 21 -23.43 10.44 -25.57
C ALA A 21 -23.44 10.41 -27.10
N GLY A 22 -24.49 10.91 -27.70
CA GLY A 22 -24.56 11.19 -29.12
C GLY A 22 -25.00 12.62 -29.40
N ALA A 23 -24.13 13.60 -29.26
CA ALA A 23 -24.13 14.86 -29.99
C ALA A 23 -23.07 15.84 -29.45
N VAL A 24 -21.88 15.88 -30.02
CA VAL A 24 -21.17 17.15 -30.37
C VAL A 24 -20.14 16.80 -31.46
N ALA A 25 -20.25 17.51 -32.58
CA ALA A 25 -19.43 17.31 -33.78
C ALA A 25 -18.12 18.12 -33.70
N GLY A 26 -17.04 17.53 -34.20
CA GLY A 26 -15.96 18.32 -34.73
C GLY A 26 -14.51 17.99 -34.42
N LEU A 27 -14.14 16.70 -34.39
CA LEU A 27 -12.75 16.30 -34.63
C LEU A 27 -12.81 14.91 -35.31
N ARG A 28 -12.13 14.71 -36.40
CA ARG A 28 -12.08 13.39 -37.07
C ARG A 28 -11.29 12.43 -36.19
N PRO A 29 -11.92 11.40 -35.63
CA PRO A 29 -11.21 10.41 -34.82
C PRO A 29 -10.34 9.53 -35.69
N ASP A 30 -9.19 9.17 -35.17
CA ASP A 30 -8.29 8.17 -35.74
C ASP A 30 -9.03 6.84 -35.93
N ARG A 31 -8.67 6.06 -36.96
CA ARG A 31 -9.31 4.75 -37.25
C ARG A 31 -9.25 3.77 -36.08
N GLY A 32 -8.21 3.85 -35.24
CA GLY A 32 -8.10 3.06 -34.02
C GLY A 32 -9.11 3.44 -32.94
N SER A 33 -9.51 4.71 -32.85
CA SER A 33 -10.54 5.17 -31.91
C SER A 33 -11.95 4.75 -32.36
N ILE A 34 -12.21 4.69 -33.65
CA ILE A 34 -13.49 4.25 -34.20
C ILE A 34 -13.73 2.73 -33.96
N GLN A 35 -12.70 1.92 -34.09
CA GLN A 35 -12.80 0.48 -33.76
C GLN A 35 -12.96 0.23 -32.27
N ARG A 36 -12.28 1.01 -31.42
CA ARG A 36 -12.47 1.00 -29.97
C ARG A 36 -13.87 1.44 -29.58
N ASP A 37 -14.37 2.52 -30.15
CA ASP A 37 -15.75 2.98 -29.93
C ASP A 37 -16.81 1.97 -30.39
N GLN A 38 -16.58 1.22 -31.47
CA GLN A 38 -17.50 0.17 -31.93
C GLN A 38 -17.47 -1.07 -31.01
N ALA A 39 -16.28 -1.50 -30.60
CA ALA A 39 -16.12 -2.54 -29.58
C ALA A 39 -16.84 -2.11 -28.29
N TYR A 40 -16.59 -0.90 -27.85
CA TYR A 40 -17.17 -0.30 -26.67
C TYR A 40 -18.71 -0.19 -26.70
N ARG A 41 -19.34 0.15 -27.86
CA ARG A 41 -20.79 0.14 -28.02
C ARG A 41 -21.39 -1.28 -27.98
N GLN A 42 -20.73 -2.26 -28.53
CA GLN A 42 -21.13 -3.67 -28.43
C GLN A 42 -21.06 -4.19 -26.98
N MET A 43 -20.19 -3.61 -26.17
CA MET A 43 -20.01 -3.93 -24.75
C MET A 43 -21.13 -3.43 -23.87
N THR A 44 -21.63 -2.23 -24.13
CA THR A 44 -22.69 -1.60 -23.32
C THR A 44 -24.06 -2.23 -23.50
N GLU A 45 -24.26 -2.99 -24.56
CA GLU A 45 -25.49 -3.74 -24.81
C GLU A 45 -25.54 -5.10 -24.09
N ARG A 46 -24.44 -5.56 -23.50
CA ARG A 46 -24.37 -6.86 -22.80
C ARG A 46 -24.42 -6.67 -21.29
N LYS A 47 -25.28 -7.44 -20.62
CA LYS A 47 -25.38 -7.47 -19.15
C LYS A 47 -24.09 -7.98 -18.54
N MET A 48 -23.61 -7.27 -17.53
CA MET A 48 -22.34 -7.54 -16.86
C MET A 48 -22.17 -8.89 -16.15
N PRO A 49 -20.90 -9.28 -15.95
CA PRO A 49 -20.54 -10.68 -15.89
C PRO A 49 -20.80 -11.35 -14.57
N VAL A 50 -21.24 -12.58 -14.72
CA VAL A 50 -21.30 -13.63 -13.72
C VAL A 50 -19.94 -13.93 -13.09
N ALA A 51 -18.81 -13.57 -13.75
CA ALA A 51 -17.48 -13.88 -13.24
C ALA A 51 -17.10 -13.06 -12.02
N ILE A 52 -17.27 -11.74 -12.04
CA ILE A 52 -16.96 -10.92 -10.87
C ILE A 52 -17.88 -11.31 -9.70
N ALA A 53 -19.19 -11.57 -9.99
CA ALA A 53 -20.09 -12.10 -8.97
C ALA A 53 -19.68 -13.50 -8.49
N LYS A 54 -19.18 -14.36 -9.39
CA LYS A 54 -18.69 -15.70 -9.07
C LYS A 54 -17.34 -15.64 -8.34
N HIS A 55 -16.47 -14.76 -8.75
CA HIS A 55 -15.19 -14.43 -8.14
C HIS A 55 -15.37 -13.89 -6.72
N MET A 56 -16.20 -12.85 -6.55
CA MET A 56 -16.54 -12.29 -5.25
C MET A 56 -17.23 -13.31 -4.34
N LYS A 57 -18.07 -14.21 -4.88
CA LYS A 57 -18.70 -15.27 -4.12
C LYS A 57 -17.71 -16.34 -3.65
N ARG A 58 -16.66 -16.61 -4.40
CA ARG A 58 -15.55 -17.49 -4.00
C ARG A 58 -14.68 -16.85 -2.93
N LEU A 59 -14.30 -15.58 -3.09
CA LEU A 59 -13.60 -14.81 -2.06
C LEU A 59 -14.35 -14.84 -0.72
N GLN A 60 -15.67 -14.75 -0.78
CA GLN A 60 -16.55 -14.82 0.40
C GLN A 60 -16.53 -16.15 1.13
N SER A 61 -16.04 -17.23 0.54
CA SER A 61 -16.03 -18.56 1.13
C SER A 61 -14.67 -18.95 1.73
N LEU A 62 -13.67 -18.08 1.68
CA LEU A 62 -12.33 -18.37 2.23
C LEU A 62 -12.32 -18.21 3.76
N PRO A 63 -11.81 -19.19 4.52
CA PRO A 63 -11.66 -19.07 5.97
C PRO A 63 -10.66 -17.97 6.32
N GLY A 64 -10.98 -17.13 7.31
CA GLY A 64 -10.08 -16.09 7.83
C GLY A 64 -10.32 -14.70 7.26
N LEU A 65 -11.19 -14.55 6.26
CA LEU A 65 -11.55 -13.25 5.66
C LEU A 65 -12.92 -12.74 6.14
N GLU A 66 -13.40 -13.24 7.28
CA GLU A 66 -14.67 -12.82 7.86
C GLU A 66 -14.57 -11.39 8.39
N GLY A 67 -15.14 -10.44 7.66
CA GLY A 67 -15.31 -9.05 8.10
C GLY A 67 -14.42 -8.02 7.39
N GLU A 68 -13.51 -8.43 6.52
CA GLU A 68 -12.66 -7.56 5.71
C GLU A 68 -12.80 -7.83 4.22
N HIS A 69 -12.52 -6.81 3.40
CA HIS A 69 -12.30 -7.02 1.98
C HIS A 69 -11.03 -7.87 1.83
N PRO A 70 -11.02 -8.94 1.03
CA PRO A 70 -9.82 -9.75 0.81
C PRO A 70 -8.70 -8.98 0.08
N GLU A 71 -9.02 -7.85 -0.51
CA GLU A 71 -8.13 -6.86 -1.12
C GLU A 71 -7.74 -5.73 -0.14
N GLY A 72 -8.13 -5.83 1.13
CA GLY A 72 -7.81 -4.81 2.12
C GLY A 72 -6.36 -4.83 2.57
N PRO A 73 -5.85 -3.70 3.08
CA PRO A 73 -4.46 -3.55 3.49
C PRO A 73 -4.00 -4.58 4.53
N GLY A 74 -4.91 -5.17 5.30
CA GLY A 74 -4.61 -6.15 6.33
C GLY A 74 -4.06 -7.49 5.85
N SER A 75 -4.37 -7.91 4.62
CA SER A 75 -3.96 -9.23 4.11
C SER A 75 -2.53 -9.23 3.54
N ALA A 76 -2.15 -8.19 2.78
CA ALA A 76 -0.77 -7.98 2.33
C ALA A 76 0.19 -7.89 3.51
N GLU A 77 -0.27 -7.30 4.55
CA GLU A 77 0.40 -6.97 5.78
C GLU A 77 0.86 -8.17 6.61
N ALA A 78 0.02 -9.15 6.76
CA ALA A 78 0.37 -10.35 7.50
C ALA A 78 1.53 -11.08 6.81
N GLU A 79 1.58 -11.06 5.47
CA GLU A 79 2.64 -11.69 4.70
C GLU A 79 3.96 -10.94 4.80
N GLU A 80 3.94 -9.62 4.71
CA GLU A 80 5.13 -8.77 4.84
C GLU A 80 5.80 -8.95 6.20
N PHE A 81 5.00 -8.97 7.27
CA PHE A 81 5.51 -9.28 8.61
C PHE A 81 6.09 -10.69 8.71
N LEU A 82 5.36 -11.70 8.23
CA LEU A 82 5.78 -13.09 8.29
C LEU A 82 7.08 -13.34 7.53
N SER A 83 7.29 -12.62 6.44
CA SER A 83 8.52 -12.73 5.64
C SER A 83 9.78 -12.35 6.43
N ARG A 84 9.65 -11.44 7.42
CA ARG A 84 10.76 -11.02 8.30
C ARG A 84 10.76 -11.75 9.64
N ALA A 85 9.60 -12.07 10.20
CA ALA A 85 9.49 -12.67 11.53
C ALA A 85 9.79 -14.17 11.54
N TYR A 86 9.37 -14.91 10.49
CA TYR A 86 9.47 -16.37 10.47
C TYR A 86 10.91 -16.89 10.72
N PRO A 87 11.11 -17.86 11.59
CA PRO A 87 10.12 -18.74 12.26
C PRO A 87 9.56 -18.21 13.59
N ASN A 88 9.86 -16.98 13.99
CA ASN A 88 9.34 -16.36 15.20
C ASN A 88 8.00 -15.67 14.96
N ASP A 89 7.32 -15.26 16.05
CA ASP A 89 6.07 -14.52 16.02
C ASP A 89 6.28 -12.99 16.17
N ASP A 90 7.52 -12.56 16.48
CA ASP A 90 7.88 -11.16 16.73
C ASP A 90 9.23 -10.79 16.09
N ILE A 91 9.42 -9.48 15.83
CA ILE A 91 10.69 -8.89 15.38
C ILE A 91 11.20 -7.96 16.48
N PRO A 92 12.17 -8.39 17.33
CA PRO A 92 12.74 -7.53 18.36
C PRO A 92 13.43 -6.29 17.79
N LEU A 93 13.38 -5.15 18.50
CA LEU A 93 14.05 -3.91 18.10
C LEU A 93 15.56 -4.13 17.84
N ALA A 94 16.18 -5.00 18.63
CA ALA A 94 17.60 -5.33 18.45
C ALA A 94 17.92 -5.93 17.06
N TYR A 95 16.98 -6.64 16.43
CA TYR A 95 17.15 -7.17 15.06
C TYR A 95 17.12 -6.02 14.04
N LEU A 96 16.15 -5.12 14.16
CA LEU A 96 16.05 -3.93 13.31
C LEU A 96 17.29 -3.05 13.45
N ASP A 97 17.81 -2.86 14.67
CA ASP A 97 19.01 -2.06 14.92
C ASP A 97 20.27 -2.75 14.39
N ALA A 98 20.36 -4.07 14.48
CA ALA A 98 21.45 -4.85 13.89
C ALA A 98 21.47 -4.72 12.36
N ALA A 99 20.30 -4.85 11.71
CA ALA A 99 20.17 -4.68 10.25
C ALA A 99 20.57 -3.28 9.80
N ARG A 100 20.06 -2.22 10.47
CA ARG A 100 20.44 -0.83 10.18
C ARG A 100 21.94 -0.61 10.34
N SER A 101 22.53 -1.16 11.41
CA SER A 101 23.98 -1.03 11.68
C SER A 101 24.81 -1.77 10.62
N ALA A 102 24.36 -2.94 10.18
CA ALA A 102 25.03 -3.70 9.12
C ALA A 102 24.94 -2.95 7.78
N ALA A 103 23.75 -2.45 7.42
CA ALA A 103 23.57 -1.66 6.20
C ALA A 103 24.46 -0.38 6.21
N ALA A 104 24.50 0.33 7.33
CA ALA A 104 25.36 1.52 7.49
C ALA A 104 26.84 1.17 7.35
N ARG A 105 27.29 0.05 7.93
CA ARG A 105 28.67 -0.45 7.79
C ARG A 105 29.02 -0.76 6.33
N LEU A 106 28.14 -1.45 5.62
CA LEU A 106 28.34 -1.77 4.20
C LEU A 106 28.39 -0.51 3.33
N LYS A 107 27.49 0.46 3.60
CA LYS A 107 27.50 1.76 2.93
C LYS A 107 28.79 2.54 3.18
N GLY A 108 29.37 2.43 4.37
CA GLY A 108 30.65 3.05 4.73
C GLY A 108 31.87 2.48 3.98
N LYS A 109 31.77 1.27 3.39
CA LYS A 109 32.82 0.70 2.56
C LYS A 109 32.95 1.37 1.19
N GLY A 110 31.93 2.09 0.76
CA GLY A 110 31.85 2.67 -0.58
C GLY A 110 31.44 1.67 -1.66
N PHE A 111 31.82 1.94 -2.89
CA PHE A 111 31.39 1.19 -4.06
C PHE A 111 32.50 0.28 -4.61
N PRO A 112 32.17 -0.79 -5.36
CA PRO A 112 33.16 -1.69 -5.96
C PRO A 112 34.20 -0.92 -6.80
N ARG A 113 35.49 -1.20 -6.57
CA ARG A 113 36.60 -0.58 -7.33
C ARG A 113 37.19 -1.60 -8.30
N GLY A 114 37.36 -1.22 -9.58
CA GLY A 114 38.29 -1.92 -10.48
C GLY A 114 37.71 -2.69 -11.68
N ARG A 115 36.41 -2.79 -11.85
CA ARG A 115 35.80 -3.33 -13.08
C ARG A 115 34.89 -2.27 -13.70
N GLY A 116 35.43 -1.43 -14.58
CA GLY A 116 34.64 -0.37 -15.19
C GLY A 116 34.09 0.64 -14.15
N ARG A 117 33.56 1.76 -14.59
CA ARG A 117 32.87 2.66 -13.68
C ARG A 117 31.55 1.97 -13.28
N THR A 118 31.35 1.70 -12.00
CA THR A 118 30.00 1.38 -11.48
C THR A 118 29.06 2.46 -11.97
N GLY A 119 27.95 2.07 -12.57
CA GLY A 119 26.87 2.98 -12.94
C GLY A 119 26.37 3.77 -11.73
N THR A 120 25.46 4.68 -11.96
CA THR A 120 24.68 5.35 -10.90
C THR A 120 23.25 4.87 -11.05
N TRP A 121 22.61 4.55 -9.94
CA TRP A 121 21.18 4.29 -9.96
C TRP A 121 20.44 5.53 -10.46
N VAL A 122 19.57 5.33 -11.42
CA VAL A 122 18.67 6.37 -11.95
C VAL A 122 17.23 5.90 -11.84
N THR A 123 16.32 6.77 -11.42
CA THR A 123 14.90 6.45 -11.43
C THR A 123 14.42 6.29 -12.88
N VAL A 124 13.65 5.24 -13.14
CA VAL A 124 12.93 5.03 -14.40
C VAL A 124 11.42 5.22 -14.20
N GLY A 125 11.02 5.72 -13.06
CA GLY A 125 9.66 6.12 -12.77
C GLY A 125 8.71 4.98 -12.42
N PRO A 126 7.41 5.21 -12.68
CA PRO A 126 6.86 6.45 -13.23
C PRO A 126 6.94 7.63 -12.26
N SER A 127 7.17 8.80 -12.81
CA SER A 127 6.85 10.09 -12.17
C SER A 127 5.67 10.77 -12.85
N GLU A 128 5.15 10.17 -13.92
CA GLU A 128 3.88 10.46 -14.57
C GLU A 128 3.14 9.12 -14.78
N ALA A 129 2.54 8.59 -13.72
CA ALA A 129 1.73 7.37 -13.75
C ALA A 129 0.31 7.73 -14.22
N LEU A 130 -0.02 7.45 -15.48
CA LEU A 130 -1.27 7.89 -16.09
C LEU A 130 -2.35 6.82 -16.04
N TYR A 131 -3.46 7.11 -15.39
CA TYR A 131 -4.70 6.40 -15.64
C TYR A 131 -5.24 6.76 -17.03
N PRO A 132 -5.57 5.77 -17.87
CA PRO A 132 -6.03 6.04 -19.22
C PRO A 132 -7.43 6.64 -19.22
N ALA A 133 -7.70 7.40 -20.31
CA ALA A 133 -8.96 8.11 -20.54
C ALA A 133 -10.17 7.22 -20.86
N THR A 134 -10.13 5.91 -20.58
CA THR A 134 -11.11 4.97 -21.16
C THR A 134 -11.88 4.18 -20.10
N ILE A 135 -12.53 3.17 -20.46
CA ILE A 135 -13.39 2.12 -19.88
C ILE A 135 -13.88 2.32 -18.42
N PHE A 136 -13.03 2.80 -17.50
CA PHE A 136 -13.32 2.91 -16.07
C PHE A 136 -13.80 4.28 -15.62
N ARG A 137 -13.90 5.23 -16.53
CA ARG A 137 -14.41 6.55 -16.25
C ARG A 137 -15.91 6.53 -16.13
N SER A 138 -16.41 6.55 -14.93
CA SER A 138 -17.80 6.92 -14.67
C SER A 138 -17.93 7.51 -13.28
N SER A 139 -18.90 8.39 -13.10
CA SER A 139 -19.26 8.94 -11.79
C SER A 139 -19.68 7.87 -10.77
N PHE A 140 -19.82 6.63 -11.22
CA PHE A 140 -20.17 5.46 -10.41
C PHE A 140 -19.01 4.50 -10.24
N GLY A 141 -17.89 4.74 -10.96
CA GLY A 141 -16.74 3.86 -10.97
C GLY A 141 -15.80 4.06 -9.79
N TYR A 142 -14.90 3.10 -9.65
CA TYR A 142 -13.83 3.10 -8.68
C TYR A 142 -12.71 4.07 -9.08
N VAL A 143 -12.39 4.13 -10.39
CA VAL A 143 -11.29 4.94 -10.88
C VAL A 143 -11.80 6.34 -11.20
N PRO A 144 -11.20 7.37 -10.63
CA PRO A 144 -11.47 8.73 -11.02
C PRO A 144 -11.04 8.98 -12.48
N ASN A 145 -11.25 10.16 -12.96
CA ASN A 145 -10.92 10.58 -14.30
C ASN A 145 -9.42 10.42 -14.61
N ARG A 146 -9.04 10.63 -15.87
CA ARG A 146 -7.65 10.63 -16.32
C ARG A 146 -6.83 11.60 -15.50
N TYR A 147 -6.00 11.07 -14.63
CA TYR A 147 -5.08 11.84 -13.79
C TYR A 147 -3.74 11.11 -13.64
N VAL A 148 -2.74 11.83 -13.17
CA VAL A 148 -1.47 11.23 -12.75
C VAL A 148 -1.65 10.68 -11.35
N ALA A 149 -1.41 9.39 -11.15
CA ALA A 149 -1.38 8.77 -9.83
C ALA A 149 -0.03 9.00 -9.14
N GLY A 150 -0.03 9.01 -7.82
CA GLY A 150 1.13 8.82 -6.93
C GLY A 150 0.97 7.55 -6.14
N GLY A 151 1.92 7.25 -5.26
CA GLY A 151 1.76 6.23 -4.23
C GLY A 151 1.21 6.82 -2.94
N ARG A 152 0.89 5.95 -1.98
CA ARG A 152 0.31 6.30 -0.68
C ARG A 152 1.06 7.43 0.00
N SER A 153 0.33 8.47 0.38
CA SER A 153 0.81 9.62 1.13
C SER A 153 -0.02 9.78 2.41
N THR A 154 0.65 9.87 3.56
CA THR A 154 0.02 9.72 4.89
C THR A 154 -0.07 11.02 5.68
N ALA A 155 0.70 12.02 5.32
CA ALA A 155 0.70 13.31 6.00
C ALA A 155 1.05 14.45 5.04
N LEU A 156 0.55 15.66 5.36
CA LEU A 156 0.89 16.88 4.63
C LEU A 156 0.89 18.10 5.56
N ALA A 157 1.64 19.12 5.13
CA ALA A 157 1.64 20.45 5.76
C ALA A 157 1.72 21.52 4.67
N ILE A 158 0.98 22.63 4.86
CA ILE A 158 0.93 23.75 3.92
C ILE A 158 1.61 24.99 4.49
N ASP A 159 2.28 25.74 3.64
CA ASP A 159 2.92 27.03 3.98
C ASP A 159 1.91 27.99 4.60
N PRO A 160 2.16 28.53 5.81
CA PRO A 160 1.30 29.56 6.39
C PRO A 160 1.22 30.83 5.54
N ASN A 161 2.23 31.06 4.66
CA ASN A 161 2.32 32.18 3.74
C ASN A 161 1.91 31.81 2.30
N CYS A 162 1.08 30.79 2.10
CA CYS A 162 0.66 30.30 0.79
C CYS A 162 -0.01 31.42 -0.01
N SER A 163 0.50 31.69 -1.21
CA SER A 163 -0.01 32.68 -2.16
C SER A 163 0.28 32.24 -3.60
N PRO A 164 -0.43 32.76 -4.61
CA PRO A 164 -0.12 32.45 -5.99
C PRO A 164 1.36 32.69 -6.33
N GLY A 165 2.02 31.67 -6.88
CA GLY A 165 3.46 31.69 -7.20
C GLY A 165 4.40 31.40 -6.01
N HIS A 166 3.90 31.33 -4.80
CA HIS A 166 4.66 30.99 -3.60
C HIS A 166 3.78 30.25 -2.60
N CYS A 167 3.64 28.94 -2.77
CA CYS A 167 2.89 28.10 -1.85
C CYS A 167 3.61 26.75 -1.70
N ARG A 168 4.32 26.59 -0.60
CA ARG A 168 4.97 25.31 -0.29
C ARG A 168 3.96 24.33 0.26
N LEU A 169 4.06 23.11 -0.21
CA LEU A 169 3.35 21.96 0.34
C LEU A 169 4.37 20.86 0.58
N TRP A 170 4.40 20.33 1.80
CA TRP A 170 5.20 19.17 2.16
C TRP A 170 4.26 17.98 2.30
N ILE A 171 4.70 16.82 1.85
CA ILE A 171 4.02 15.56 2.07
C ILE A 171 5.00 14.53 2.61
N PHE A 172 4.49 13.55 3.34
CA PHE A 172 5.19 12.33 3.69
C PHE A 172 4.50 11.17 2.98
N ALA A 173 5.17 10.56 2.00
CA ALA A 173 4.71 9.32 1.37
C ALA A 173 5.06 8.12 2.25
N ALA A 174 4.20 7.10 2.30
CA ALA A 174 4.27 5.99 3.24
C ALA A 174 5.62 5.27 3.24
N GLY A 175 6.09 4.80 2.09
CA GLY A 175 7.43 4.23 1.90
C GLY A 175 8.37 5.12 1.07
N GLY A 176 7.89 6.30 0.64
CA GLY A 176 8.54 7.18 -0.33
C GLY A 176 9.17 8.46 0.25
N GLY A 177 9.16 8.63 1.57
CA GLY A 177 9.83 9.75 2.24
C GLY A 177 9.15 11.11 2.10
N VAL A 178 9.90 12.16 2.44
CA VAL A 178 9.42 13.55 2.48
C VAL A 178 9.68 14.24 1.14
N TRP A 179 8.64 14.86 0.62
CA TRP A 179 8.68 15.65 -0.61
C TRP A 179 8.14 17.05 -0.36
N ARG A 180 8.63 18.02 -1.13
CA ARG A 180 8.15 19.40 -1.11
C ARG A 180 7.92 19.91 -2.52
N THR A 181 6.82 20.64 -2.72
CA THR A 181 6.68 21.57 -3.85
C THR A 181 6.65 23.01 -3.35
N LYS A 182 7.14 23.94 -4.16
CA LYS A 182 7.11 25.40 -3.87
C LYS A 182 5.93 26.10 -4.55
N ASN A 183 5.18 25.39 -5.35
CA ASN A 183 4.12 25.95 -6.20
C ASN A 183 2.83 25.10 -6.19
N ALA A 184 2.39 24.69 -5.02
CA ALA A 184 1.20 23.83 -4.84
C ALA A 184 -0.10 24.37 -5.45
N LEU A 185 -0.20 25.69 -5.68
CA LEU A 185 -1.33 26.31 -6.36
C LEU A 185 -1.23 26.23 -7.90
N SER A 186 -0.07 25.83 -8.45
CA SER A 186 0.08 25.56 -9.88
C SER A 186 -0.62 24.27 -10.28
N GLY A 187 -1.10 24.17 -11.51
CA GLY A 187 -1.59 22.91 -12.09
C GLY A 187 -0.49 21.88 -12.40
N GLN A 188 0.79 22.27 -12.28
CA GLN A 188 1.95 21.41 -12.48
C GLN A 188 2.99 21.73 -11.40
N PRO A 189 2.89 21.11 -10.20
CA PRO A 189 3.84 21.31 -9.13
C PRO A 189 5.21 20.72 -9.53
N ASN A 190 6.26 21.28 -8.97
CA ASN A 190 7.61 20.77 -9.11
C ASN A 190 8.04 20.19 -7.75
N TRP A 191 8.24 18.88 -7.69
CA TRP A 191 8.54 18.18 -6.45
C TRP A 191 10.03 18.01 -6.23
N GLU A 192 10.46 18.22 -4.98
CA GLU A 192 11.81 18.02 -4.49
C GLU A 192 11.79 16.92 -3.41
N PHE A 193 12.58 15.86 -3.58
CA PHE A 193 12.77 14.81 -2.57
C PHE A 193 13.73 15.30 -1.48
N LEU A 194 13.33 15.21 -0.21
CA LEU A 194 14.03 15.88 0.89
C LEU A 194 14.63 14.92 1.94
N SER A 195 14.25 13.65 1.95
CA SER A 195 14.60 12.70 3.01
C SER A 195 15.68 11.66 2.59
N GLY A 196 16.52 11.99 1.59
CA GLY A 196 17.52 11.05 1.08
C GLY A 196 18.46 10.45 2.12
N ASP A 197 18.76 11.21 3.18
CA ASP A 197 19.65 10.79 4.28
C ASP A 197 18.91 10.18 5.48
N PHE A 198 17.59 10.00 5.41
CA PHE A 198 16.85 9.40 6.52
C PHE A 198 17.17 7.92 6.67
N GLY A 199 17.14 7.45 7.90
CA GLY A 199 17.32 6.03 8.22
C GLY A 199 16.19 5.14 7.72
N ILE A 200 15.03 5.72 7.41
CA ILE A 200 13.84 5.07 6.85
C ILE A 200 13.01 6.10 6.07
N GLN A 201 12.31 5.65 5.02
CA GLN A 201 11.46 6.53 4.21
C GLN A 201 9.98 6.46 4.61
N SER A 202 9.61 5.65 5.60
CA SER A 202 8.23 5.55 6.09
C SER A 202 7.94 6.58 7.18
N GLY A 203 6.76 7.22 7.12
CA GLY A 203 6.33 8.16 8.16
C GLY A 203 4.86 8.55 8.06
N SER A 204 4.36 9.25 9.07
CA SER A 204 2.93 9.57 9.15
C SER A 204 2.60 10.92 9.82
N SER A 205 3.59 11.75 10.09
CA SER A 205 3.30 13.08 10.64
C SER A 205 4.28 14.14 10.16
N ILE A 206 3.72 15.30 9.84
CA ILE A 206 4.45 16.55 9.57
C ILE A 206 3.80 17.66 10.40
N ALA A 207 4.60 18.45 11.12
CA ALA A 207 4.15 19.61 11.87
C ALA A 207 5.05 20.81 11.58
N LEU A 208 4.45 21.93 11.16
CA LEU A 208 5.12 23.24 11.15
C LEU A 208 5.14 23.80 12.57
N ASP A 209 6.22 24.46 12.93
CA ASP A 209 6.33 25.16 14.21
C ASP A 209 5.46 26.43 14.17
N PRO A 210 4.40 26.54 15.01
CA PRO A 210 3.54 27.72 15.02
C PRO A 210 4.26 28.99 15.51
N ASN A 211 5.45 28.85 16.10
CA ASN A 211 6.28 29.95 16.57
C ASN A 211 7.20 30.51 15.46
N ASP A 212 7.28 29.85 14.31
CA ASP A 212 8.04 30.31 13.14
C ASP A 212 7.09 30.80 12.03
N PRO A 213 6.82 32.10 11.95
CA PRO A 213 5.91 32.65 10.93
C PRO A 213 6.47 32.53 9.51
N SER A 214 7.75 32.20 9.33
CA SER A 214 8.31 31.95 8.00
C SER A 214 7.93 30.56 7.45
N GLY A 215 7.44 29.64 8.31
CA GLY A 215 7.14 28.27 7.96
C GLY A 215 8.37 27.46 7.54
N ASN A 216 9.58 27.84 8.01
CA ASN A 216 10.81 27.12 7.72
C ASN A 216 11.13 26.04 8.74
N THR A 217 10.61 26.19 9.97
CA THR A 217 10.82 25.20 11.02
C THR A 217 9.71 24.15 10.96
N LEU A 218 10.10 22.89 10.72
CA LEU A 218 9.18 21.78 10.64
C LEU A 218 9.78 20.52 11.27
N TYR A 219 8.89 19.66 11.75
CA TYR A 219 9.18 18.36 12.34
C TYR A 219 8.48 17.28 11.53
N VAL A 220 9.15 16.16 11.32
CA VAL A 220 8.55 14.98 10.70
C VAL A 220 8.78 13.76 11.58
N GLY A 221 7.73 12.97 11.78
CA GLY A 221 7.74 11.75 12.57
C GLY A 221 7.80 10.53 11.67
N THR A 222 8.83 9.68 11.87
CA THR A 222 8.99 8.45 11.11
C THR A 222 8.14 7.30 11.66
N GLY A 223 7.98 6.28 10.84
CA GLY A 223 7.07 5.16 11.07
C GLY A 223 5.64 5.48 10.67
N GLU A 224 4.94 4.54 10.06
CA GLU A 224 3.56 4.73 9.64
C GLU A 224 2.58 4.36 10.76
N ALA A 225 1.77 5.34 11.19
CA ALA A 225 0.82 5.17 12.28
C ALA A 225 -0.59 4.73 11.81
N ASN A 226 -0.79 4.55 10.51
CA ASN A 226 -2.07 4.10 9.95
C ASN A 226 -2.28 2.59 10.12
N ALA A 227 -1.28 1.92 10.66
CA ALA A 227 -1.32 0.51 11.03
C ALA A 227 -1.62 -0.42 9.86
N SER A 228 -1.15 -0.08 8.65
CA SER A 228 -1.06 -1.01 7.54
C SER A 228 0.19 -1.88 7.68
N GLY A 229 0.30 -2.99 7.02
CA GLY A 229 1.32 -3.98 7.30
C GLY A 229 2.62 -3.79 6.59
N ASP A 230 2.61 -3.03 5.54
CA ASP A 230 3.79 -2.42 4.96
C ASP A 230 4.21 -1.14 5.73
N SER A 231 3.56 -0.88 6.87
CA SER A 231 3.89 0.19 7.80
C SER A 231 5.18 -0.10 8.54
N ALA A 232 6.29 0.44 8.06
CA ALA A 232 7.56 0.28 8.74
C ALA A 232 7.59 1.03 10.08
N ALA A 233 8.21 0.40 11.08
CA ALA A 233 8.49 1.03 12.36
C ALA A 233 9.51 2.17 12.20
N GLY A 234 9.26 3.29 12.88
CA GLY A 234 10.10 4.48 12.81
C GLY A 234 11.45 4.36 13.54
N VAL A 235 12.27 5.35 13.33
CA VAL A 235 13.59 5.49 13.98
C VAL A 235 13.69 6.74 14.88
N GLY A 236 12.68 7.61 14.84
CA GLY A 236 12.68 8.87 15.57
C GLY A 236 12.05 10.01 14.78
N MET A 237 12.30 11.22 15.23
CA MET A 237 11.80 12.45 14.64
C MET A 237 12.94 13.19 13.94
N TYR A 238 12.66 13.87 12.83
CA TYR A 238 13.61 14.78 12.18
C TYR A 238 13.08 16.22 12.25
N LYS A 239 14.00 17.16 12.44
CA LYS A 239 13.72 18.61 12.47
C LYS A 239 14.48 19.32 11.39
N SER A 240 13.80 20.21 10.67
CA SER A 240 14.42 21.19 9.76
C SER A 240 14.12 22.61 10.26
N THR A 241 15.02 23.55 9.97
CA THR A 241 14.84 24.99 10.21
C THR A 241 14.99 25.83 8.95
N ASP A 242 15.06 25.16 7.78
CA ASP A 242 15.27 25.77 6.47
C ASP A 242 14.26 25.28 5.41
N GLY A 243 13.08 24.86 5.88
CA GLY A 243 11.99 24.39 5.03
C GLY A 243 12.22 23.00 4.45
N GLY A 244 13.07 22.18 5.07
CA GLY A 244 13.35 20.80 4.67
C GLY A 244 14.58 20.63 3.79
N ASN A 245 15.41 21.69 3.57
CA ASN A 245 16.64 21.53 2.77
C ASN A 245 17.70 20.76 3.57
N THR A 246 17.75 20.94 4.89
CA THR A 246 18.61 20.17 5.80
C THR A 246 17.83 19.69 7.00
N TRP A 247 18.28 18.57 7.58
CA TRP A 247 17.61 17.92 8.69
C TRP A 247 18.56 17.57 9.81
N THR A 248 18.07 17.71 11.03
CA THR A 248 18.69 17.21 12.27
C THR A 248 17.86 16.03 12.78
N GLY A 249 18.49 14.91 13.09
CA GLY A 249 17.80 13.70 13.57
C GLY A 249 18.58 12.41 13.31
N PRO A 250 18.04 11.25 13.74
CA PRO A 250 16.76 11.12 14.41
C PRO A 250 16.80 11.60 15.86
N LEU A 251 15.88 12.51 16.24
CA LEU A 251 15.66 12.96 17.60
C LEU A 251 14.80 11.93 18.34
N GLY A 252 15.08 11.75 19.64
CA GLY A 252 14.29 10.89 20.50
C GLY A 252 14.33 9.40 20.12
N ALA A 253 15.44 8.91 19.53
CA ALA A 253 15.58 7.51 19.13
C ALA A 253 15.26 6.54 20.29
N SER A 254 15.65 6.84 21.53
CA SER A 254 15.35 6.01 22.71
C SER A 254 13.85 5.94 23.07
N ALA A 255 13.05 6.88 22.59
CA ALA A 255 11.60 6.92 22.82
C ALA A 255 10.80 6.44 21.59
N PHE A 256 11.37 6.52 20.40
CA PHE A 256 10.60 6.35 19.17
C PHE A 256 11.10 5.23 18.22
N ALA A 257 12.30 4.70 18.44
CA ALA A 257 12.76 3.56 17.64
C ALA A 257 11.82 2.35 17.84
N GLY A 258 11.38 1.75 16.73
CA GLY A 258 10.40 0.68 16.76
C GLY A 258 8.97 1.15 17.00
N ARG A 259 8.70 2.47 16.94
CA ARG A 259 7.33 3.05 17.05
C ARG A 259 7.01 3.88 15.81
N ALA A 260 5.74 4.19 15.61
CA ALA A 260 5.30 5.15 14.61
C ALA A 260 4.83 6.45 15.29
N ILE A 261 5.29 7.61 14.78
CA ILE A 261 4.90 8.92 15.31
C ILE A 261 3.71 9.43 14.52
N GLY A 262 2.50 9.21 15.04
CA GLY A 262 1.25 9.55 14.36
C GLY A 262 0.86 11.03 14.42
N SER A 263 1.38 11.78 15.40
CA SER A 263 1.06 13.20 15.57
C SER A 263 2.16 13.92 16.33
N ILE A 264 2.47 15.14 15.90
CA ILE A 264 3.41 16.07 16.54
C ILE A 264 2.68 17.37 16.81
N ALA A 265 2.79 17.93 18.01
CA ALA A 265 2.21 19.22 18.39
C ALA A 265 3.25 20.07 19.12
N VAL A 266 3.67 21.18 18.52
CA VAL A 266 4.56 22.18 19.11
C VAL A 266 3.71 23.23 19.83
N VAL A 267 4.09 23.60 21.05
CA VAL A 267 3.30 24.53 21.85
C VAL A 267 3.41 25.96 21.31
N PRO A 268 2.28 26.62 21.00
CA PRO A 268 2.29 28.04 20.64
C PRO A 268 2.82 28.91 21.78
N GLY A 269 3.81 29.76 21.49
CA GLY A 269 4.50 30.62 22.47
C GLY A 269 5.66 29.93 23.23
N ASP A 270 5.86 28.61 23.04
CA ASP A 270 6.97 27.86 23.61
C ASP A 270 7.49 26.77 22.65
N PRO A 271 8.40 27.09 21.72
CA PRO A 271 8.92 26.15 20.73
C PRO A 271 9.81 25.04 21.33
N SER A 272 10.15 25.13 22.62
CA SER A 272 10.89 24.10 23.32
C SER A 272 9.98 22.95 23.79
N THR A 273 8.70 23.21 23.99
CA THR A 273 7.73 22.19 24.40
C THR A 273 7.02 21.55 23.19
N ILE A 274 7.18 20.24 23.08
CA ILE A 274 6.64 19.43 21.98
C ILE A 274 5.96 18.19 22.54
N TYR A 275 4.79 17.84 22.01
CA TYR A 275 4.11 16.57 22.28
C TYR A 275 4.17 15.68 21.05
N ALA A 276 4.39 14.38 21.27
CA ALA A 276 4.38 13.36 20.22
C ALA A 276 3.51 12.17 20.62
N GLY A 277 2.49 11.89 19.83
CA GLY A 277 1.67 10.70 19.94
C GLY A 277 2.31 9.55 19.18
N THR A 278 2.52 8.41 19.85
CA THR A 278 3.11 7.22 19.25
C THR A 278 2.13 6.06 19.24
N THR A 279 2.20 5.29 18.16
CA THR A 279 1.47 4.05 18.01
C THR A 279 2.46 2.88 17.89
N ARG A 280 1.95 1.65 17.95
CA ARG A 280 2.74 0.50 17.55
C ARG A 280 3.20 0.74 16.12
N GLY A 281 4.46 0.78 15.89
CA GLY A 281 5.02 0.75 14.56
C GLY A 281 5.55 -0.64 14.35
N VAL A 282 5.09 -1.33 13.32
CA VAL A 282 5.52 -2.70 13.05
C VAL A 282 5.67 -2.87 11.57
N LEU A 283 6.75 -3.46 11.11
CA LEU A 283 6.84 -3.90 9.74
C LEU A 283 5.93 -5.14 9.60
N GLY A 284 4.84 -4.97 8.83
CA GLY A 284 4.04 -6.09 8.41
C GLY A 284 3.17 -6.76 9.47
N VAL A 285 2.55 -6.06 10.41
CA VAL A 285 1.53 -6.68 11.26
C VAL A 285 0.15 -6.23 10.88
N SER A 286 -0.67 -7.17 10.44
CA SER A 286 -2.07 -6.91 10.19
C SER A 286 -2.76 -6.40 11.45
N SER A 287 -3.33 -5.26 11.29
CA SER A 287 -4.07 -4.62 12.35
C SER A 287 -5.52 -5.10 12.40
N VAL A 288 -6.02 -5.67 11.34
CA VAL A 288 -7.42 -6.06 11.19
C VAL A 288 -7.73 -7.35 11.90
N ASN A 289 -6.85 -8.33 11.81
CA ASN A 289 -6.98 -9.62 12.51
C ASN A 289 -6.43 -9.57 13.94
N GLY A 290 -6.45 -8.39 14.58
CA GLY A 290 -5.84 -8.23 15.88
C GLY A 290 -4.31 -8.37 15.81
N GLY A 291 -3.72 -8.02 14.69
CA GLY A 291 -2.27 -7.91 14.47
C GLY A 291 -1.58 -6.94 15.39
N ALA A 292 -2.30 -6.57 16.30
CA ALA A 292 -1.94 -6.06 17.61
C ALA A 292 -1.08 -7.04 18.43
N VAL A 293 -0.65 -8.15 17.88
CA VAL A 293 0.10 -9.13 18.71
C VAL A 293 1.57 -8.80 18.82
N SER A 294 2.19 -8.23 17.78
CA SER A 294 3.59 -7.86 17.91
C SER A 294 3.78 -6.57 18.70
N LEU A 295 4.63 -6.63 19.69
CA LEU A 295 5.01 -5.52 20.58
C LEU A 295 6.35 -4.88 20.23
N ILE A 296 7.07 -5.41 19.26
CA ILE A 296 8.49 -5.12 19.01
C ILE A 296 9.26 -5.19 20.34
N PRO A 297 9.65 -6.38 20.81
CA PRO A 297 10.38 -6.52 22.06
C PRO A 297 11.61 -5.62 22.13
N GLY A 298 11.76 -4.90 23.23
CA GLY A 298 12.82 -3.94 23.44
C GLY A 298 12.54 -2.51 22.96
N ALA A 299 11.45 -2.24 22.23
CA ALA A 299 11.05 -0.89 21.91
C ALA A 299 10.43 -0.18 23.13
N ALA A 300 10.53 1.17 23.17
CA ALA A 300 9.92 1.97 24.22
C ALA A 300 8.39 1.86 24.22
N ALA A 301 7.73 2.25 25.32
CA ALA A 301 6.27 2.23 25.44
C ALA A 301 5.62 3.06 24.32
N TRP A 302 4.47 2.60 23.81
CA TRP A 302 3.64 3.43 22.91
C TRP A 302 2.67 4.29 23.73
N GLY A 303 2.38 5.49 23.26
CA GLY A 303 1.51 6.45 23.94
C GLY A 303 1.90 7.89 23.64
N LEU A 304 1.78 8.74 24.63
CA LEU A 304 2.09 10.16 24.51
C LEU A 304 3.42 10.51 25.20
N TYR A 305 4.25 11.23 24.49
CA TYR A 305 5.52 11.77 24.97
C TYR A 305 5.53 13.29 24.94
N LYS A 306 6.35 13.89 25.83
CA LYS A 306 6.61 15.31 25.90
C LYS A 306 8.11 15.59 25.92
N SER A 307 8.53 16.55 25.14
CA SER A 307 9.84 17.22 25.25
C SER A 307 9.65 18.63 25.80
N THR A 308 10.65 19.15 26.52
CA THR A 308 10.74 20.55 26.97
C THR A 308 12.06 21.22 26.56
N ASP A 309 12.78 20.58 25.63
CA ASP A 309 14.10 21.02 25.13
C ASP A 309 14.20 20.99 23.60
N GLY A 310 13.05 21.17 22.93
CA GLY A 310 12.99 21.23 21.46
C GLY A 310 13.15 19.89 20.76
N GLY A 311 12.87 18.80 21.45
CA GLY A 311 12.91 17.44 20.91
C GLY A 311 14.19 16.67 21.22
N ALA A 312 15.12 17.23 22.01
CA ALA A 312 16.38 16.55 22.34
C ALA A 312 16.15 15.38 23.32
N THR A 313 15.30 15.59 24.35
CA THR A 313 14.92 14.55 25.29
C THR A 313 13.40 14.43 25.42
N TRP A 314 12.91 13.23 25.78
CA TRP A 314 11.49 12.90 25.81
C TRP A 314 11.10 12.19 27.09
N THR A 315 9.97 12.61 27.67
CA THR A 315 9.37 11.99 28.85
C THR A 315 8.04 11.34 28.45
N PHE A 316 7.86 10.09 28.81
CA PHE A 316 6.59 9.37 28.64
C PHE A 316 5.56 9.91 29.63
N LEU A 317 4.40 10.32 29.13
CA LEU A 317 3.33 10.92 29.95
C LEU A 317 2.14 9.98 30.16
N HIS A 318 1.80 9.17 29.12
CA HIS A 318 0.44 8.63 29.06
C HIS A 318 0.38 7.45 28.09
N ASN A 319 -0.13 6.32 28.56
CA ASN A 319 -0.24 5.07 27.78
C ASN A 319 -1.48 5.01 26.86
N GLY A 320 -2.05 6.14 26.51
CA GLY A 320 -3.31 6.22 25.79
C GLY A 320 -4.56 6.09 26.67
N ALA A 321 -4.38 6.04 28.01
CA ALA A 321 -5.47 6.02 28.98
C ALA A 321 -5.14 6.94 30.19
N ALA A 322 -5.47 6.59 31.40
CA ALA A 322 -5.36 7.49 32.57
C ALA A 322 -3.98 7.52 33.24
N THR A 323 -2.99 6.79 32.79
CA THR A 323 -1.75 6.55 33.55
C THR A 323 -0.50 6.64 32.71
N ALA A 324 0.62 6.99 33.34
CA ALA A 324 1.97 6.93 32.79
C ALA A 324 2.58 5.51 32.88
N ALA A 325 1.86 4.50 33.37
CA ALA A 325 2.34 3.12 33.36
C ALA A 325 2.36 2.59 31.91
N ALA A 326 3.48 2.00 31.51
CA ALA A 326 3.60 1.36 30.21
C ALA A 326 2.70 0.13 30.08
N CYS A 327 2.25 -0.18 28.87
CA CYS A 327 1.70 -1.47 28.52
C CYS A 327 2.83 -2.28 27.88
N ASP A 328 3.45 -3.17 28.64
CA ASP A 328 4.68 -3.83 28.20
C ASP A 328 4.40 -5.19 27.52
N THR A 329 3.17 -5.70 27.61
CA THR A 329 2.79 -6.98 27.01
C THR A 329 1.43 -6.91 26.30
N VAL A 330 1.21 -7.79 25.32
CA VAL A 330 -0.11 -7.97 24.67
C VAL A 330 -1.15 -8.37 25.72
N ALA A 331 -0.80 -9.24 26.63
CA ALA A 331 -1.71 -9.69 27.69
C ALA A 331 -2.19 -8.51 28.56
N GLU A 332 -1.32 -7.58 28.92
CA GLU A 332 -1.70 -6.35 29.64
C GLU A 332 -2.58 -5.43 28.79
N ALA A 333 -2.22 -5.24 27.52
CA ALA A 333 -2.99 -4.39 26.63
C ALA A 333 -4.38 -4.96 26.29
N THR A 334 -4.53 -6.28 26.23
CA THR A 334 -5.77 -6.98 25.85
C THR A 334 -6.56 -7.49 27.05
N ALA A 335 -6.05 -7.40 28.27
CA ALA A 335 -6.75 -7.83 29.49
C ALA A 335 -8.09 -7.07 29.64
N VAL A 336 -9.10 -7.80 30.07
CA VAL A 336 -10.41 -7.19 30.37
C VAL A 336 -10.25 -6.10 31.42
N GLY A 337 -10.68 -4.89 31.09
CA GLY A 337 -10.53 -3.71 31.95
C GLY A 337 -9.14 -3.09 31.95
N SER A 338 -8.27 -3.47 31.00
CA SER A 338 -6.96 -2.82 30.83
C SER A 338 -7.10 -1.31 30.68
N PRO A 339 -6.32 -0.52 31.46
CA PRO A 339 -6.30 0.93 31.32
C PRO A 339 -5.53 1.38 30.07
N CYS A 340 -4.78 0.49 29.42
CA CYS A 340 -3.90 0.82 28.30
C CYS A 340 -4.64 0.94 26.99
N SER A 341 -4.19 1.86 26.12
CA SER A 341 -4.56 1.83 24.71
C SER A 341 -3.93 0.63 24.02
N LEU A 342 -4.72 -0.10 23.22
CA LEU A 342 -4.25 -1.28 22.52
C LEU A 342 -3.25 -0.97 21.42
N ARG A 343 -3.26 0.27 20.86
CA ARG A 343 -2.39 0.70 19.76
C ARG A 343 -1.66 2.01 20.00
N GLY A 344 -1.99 2.77 21.05
CA GLY A 344 -1.34 4.01 21.45
C GLY A 344 -2.16 5.26 21.15
N VAL A 345 -1.45 6.39 21.04
CA VAL A 345 -2.02 7.73 20.82
C VAL A 345 -1.78 8.13 19.37
N ARG A 346 -2.86 8.21 18.57
CA ARG A 346 -2.79 8.56 17.17
C ARG A 346 -2.79 10.06 16.92
N ARG A 347 -3.55 10.83 17.71
CA ARG A 347 -3.73 12.26 17.52
C ARG A 347 -3.47 13.04 18.80
N VAL A 348 -2.72 14.14 18.66
CA VAL A 348 -2.48 15.12 19.75
C VAL A 348 -2.87 16.50 19.25
N ALA A 349 -3.58 17.26 20.05
CA ALA A 349 -3.87 18.66 19.78
C ALA A 349 -3.68 19.53 21.04
N ILE A 350 -3.24 20.76 20.84
CA ILE A 350 -3.12 21.78 21.88
C ILE A 350 -4.33 22.70 21.76
N ASP A 351 -4.89 23.09 22.91
CA ASP A 351 -6.02 24.00 22.94
C ASP A 351 -5.62 25.38 22.37
N PRO A 352 -6.34 25.90 21.37
CA PRO A 352 -5.97 27.16 20.71
C PRO A 352 -6.15 28.38 21.62
N THR A 353 -6.87 28.24 22.74
CA THR A 353 -7.10 29.34 23.69
C THR A 353 -6.22 29.27 24.94
N ASN A 354 -5.71 28.07 25.25
CA ASN A 354 -4.85 27.86 26.43
C ASN A 354 -3.84 26.71 26.15
N PRO A 355 -2.57 27.03 25.90
CA PRO A 355 -1.56 26.02 25.54
C PRO A 355 -1.21 25.04 26.67
N SER A 356 -1.69 25.26 27.90
CA SER A 356 -1.57 24.27 28.99
C SER A 356 -2.58 23.13 28.87
N ILE A 357 -3.59 23.27 28.00
CA ILE A 357 -4.58 22.24 27.76
C ILE A 357 -4.17 21.41 26.53
N VAL A 358 -4.07 20.10 26.72
CA VAL A 358 -3.66 19.15 25.69
C VAL A 358 -4.71 18.06 25.55
N TYR A 359 -5.01 17.68 24.32
CA TYR A 359 -5.94 16.62 23.98
C TYR A 359 -5.20 15.46 23.33
N ALA A 360 -5.59 14.22 23.66
CA ALA A 360 -5.04 12.99 23.09
C ALA A 360 -6.15 12.07 22.60
N GLY A 361 -6.12 11.71 21.33
CA GLY A 361 -6.96 10.68 20.71
C GLY A 361 -6.27 9.33 20.77
N SER A 362 -6.84 8.38 21.52
CA SER A 362 -6.22 7.10 21.84
C SER A 362 -7.04 5.95 21.28
N TYR A 363 -6.40 5.05 20.53
CA TYR A 363 -7.04 3.84 20.03
C TYR A 363 -7.77 3.10 21.18
N SER A 364 -9.01 2.75 20.96
CA SER A 364 -9.89 1.99 21.86
C SER A 364 -10.21 2.70 23.19
N ARG A 365 -9.67 3.89 23.42
CA ARG A 365 -9.83 4.62 24.71
C ARG A 365 -10.42 6.02 24.52
N GLY A 366 -10.82 6.38 23.27
CA GLY A 366 -11.45 7.66 22.97
C GLY A 366 -10.52 8.86 23.20
N VAL A 367 -11.09 9.99 23.66
CA VAL A 367 -10.37 11.27 23.78
C VAL A 367 -10.14 11.67 25.24
N TRP A 368 -8.91 12.05 25.52
CA TRP A 368 -8.42 12.47 26.84
C TRP A 368 -7.99 13.93 26.82
N ARG A 369 -8.15 14.63 27.94
CA ARG A 369 -7.71 16.02 28.18
C ARG A 369 -6.82 16.11 29.38
N SER A 370 -5.72 16.82 29.23
CA SER A 370 -4.94 17.39 30.33
C SER A 370 -5.20 18.90 30.43
N ALA A 371 -5.29 19.45 31.62
CA ALA A 371 -5.41 20.88 31.85
C ALA A 371 -4.13 21.49 32.45
N ASP A 372 -3.10 20.70 32.61
CA ASP A 372 -1.85 21.02 33.33
C ASP A 372 -0.59 20.65 32.57
N GLY A 373 -0.66 20.72 31.23
CA GLY A 373 0.47 20.46 30.37
C GLY A 373 0.91 18.98 30.32
N GLY A 374 -0.02 18.06 30.60
CA GLY A 374 0.22 16.61 30.51
C GLY A 374 0.50 15.94 31.86
N ALA A 375 0.44 16.67 33.00
CA ALA A 375 0.68 16.07 34.31
C ALA A 375 -0.46 15.15 34.78
N THR A 376 -1.71 15.54 34.50
CA THR A 376 -2.88 14.71 34.78
C THR A 376 -3.84 14.65 33.60
N TRP A 377 -4.60 13.56 33.51
CA TRP A 377 -5.47 13.29 32.38
C TRP A 377 -6.88 12.88 32.80
N THR A 378 -7.87 13.39 32.09
CA THR A 378 -9.29 13.05 32.26
C THR A 378 -9.87 12.62 30.92
N GLN A 379 -10.54 11.46 30.84
CA GLN A 379 -11.30 11.06 29.68
C GLN A 379 -12.50 11.99 29.49
N ILE A 380 -12.58 12.63 28.32
CA ILE A 380 -13.65 13.57 28.00
C ILE A 380 -14.64 13.02 26.98
N ASN A 381 -14.24 12.02 26.20
CA ASN A 381 -15.14 11.25 25.33
C ASN A 381 -14.70 9.78 25.37
N PRO A 382 -15.53 8.86 25.89
CA PRO A 382 -15.21 7.45 25.86
C PRO A 382 -15.26 6.90 24.42
N SER A 383 -14.49 5.85 24.14
CA SER A 383 -14.54 5.15 22.86
C SER A 383 -15.92 4.55 22.60
N LEU A 384 -16.33 4.54 21.33
CA LEU A 384 -17.55 3.86 20.85
C LEU A 384 -17.53 2.36 21.15
N ASN A 385 -16.33 1.75 21.13
CA ASN A 385 -16.13 0.34 21.51
C ASN A 385 -14.73 0.15 22.09
N ALA A 386 -14.61 0.15 23.39
CA ALA A 386 -13.34 0.00 24.11
C ALA A 386 -12.72 -1.40 23.99
N ALA A 387 -13.48 -2.40 23.53
CA ALA A 387 -12.99 -3.76 23.31
C ALA A 387 -12.36 -3.93 21.90
N ASP A 388 -12.61 -3.00 21.00
CA ASP A 388 -12.10 -3.05 19.63
C ASP A 388 -10.76 -2.30 19.52
N ALA A 389 -9.67 -3.02 19.29
CA ALA A 389 -8.33 -2.46 19.12
C ALA A 389 -8.22 -1.48 17.96
N ASN A 390 -9.11 -1.61 16.98
CA ASN A 390 -9.13 -0.83 15.74
C ASN A 390 -9.94 0.46 15.84
N MET A 391 -10.57 0.72 17.00
CA MET A 391 -11.35 1.93 17.23
C MET A 391 -10.44 3.15 17.26
N ARG A 392 -10.41 3.93 16.19
CA ARG A 392 -9.54 5.10 15.98
C ARG A 392 -10.32 6.39 16.14
N PRO A 393 -10.01 7.22 17.16
CA PRO A 393 -10.50 8.57 17.26
C PRO A 393 -9.54 9.56 16.58
N GLU A 394 -10.05 10.32 15.63
CA GLU A 394 -9.43 11.55 15.12
C GLU A 394 -10.09 12.76 15.73
N LEU A 395 -9.35 13.84 15.99
CA LEU A 395 -9.89 15.05 16.61
C LEU A 395 -9.37 16.32 15.95
N ALA A 396 -10.22 17.34 15.92
CA ALA A 396 -9.88 18.71 15.51
C ALA A 396 -10.45 19.72 16.52
N VAL A 397 -9.65 20.71 16.87
CA VAL A 397 -10.04 21.77 17.82
C VAL A 397 -10.00 23.14 17.15
N THR A 398 -10.91 24.02 17.58
CA THR A 398 -11.01 25.38 17.05
C THR A 398 -11.61 26.33 18.09
N THR A 399 -11.32 27.63 17.96
CA THR A 399 -11.89 28.66 18.83
C THR A 399 -13.20 29.17 18.28
N LEU A 400 -14.22 29.24 19.14
CA LEU A 400 -15.50 29.87 18.85
C LEU A 400 -15.42 31.39 19.03
N PRO A 401 -16.34 32.18 18.42
CA PRO A 401 -16.39 33.64 18.58
C PRO A 401 -16.53 34.11 20.07
N ASN A 402 -17.08 33.28 20.93
CA ASN A 402 -17.21 33.56 22.38
C ASN A 402 -15.96 33.17 23.18
N GLY A 403 -14.88 32.74 22.55
CA GLY A 403 -13.62 32.32 23.17
C GLY A 403 -13.62 30.91 23.72
N ALA A 404 -14.71 30.14 23.59
CA ALA A 404 -14.73 28.72 23.96
C ALA A 404 -14.03 27.85 22.93
N THR A 405 -13.54 26.69 23.35
CA THR A 405 -12.94 25.71 22.44
C THR A 405 -13.99 24.69 22.01
N ARG A 406 -14.22 24.60 20.68
CA ARG A 406 -14.98 23.53 20.03
C ARG A 406 -14.05 22.40 19.67
N MET A 407 -14.55 21.17 19.77
CA MET A 407 -13.90 19.97 19.29
C MET A 407 -14.85 19.17 18.41
N TYR A 408 -14.31 18.66 17.31
CA TYR A 408 -14.89 17.61 16.51
C TYR A 408 -14.11 16.32 16.74
N ILE A 409 -14.82 15.19 16.85
CA ILE A 409 -14.25 13.85 16.95
C ILE A 409 -14.88 13.00 15.86
N HIS A 410 -14.07 12.40 14.99
CA HIS A 410 -14.50 11.34 14.11
C HIS A 410 -13.91 10.03 14.63
N GLU A 411 -14.75 9.05 14.93
CA GLU A 411 -14.32 7.77 15.50
C GLU A 411 -14.98 6.61 14.78
N GLY A 412 -14.17 5.59 14.47
CA GLY A 412 -14.63 4.37 13.82
C GLY A 412 -13.58 3.26 13.85
N SER A 413 -13.97 2.10 13.30
CA SER A 413 -13.13 0.91 13.22
C SER A 413 -13.47 0.07 11.99
N THR A 414 -13.48 -1.26 12.10
CA THR A 414 -13.84 -2.22 11.04
C THR A 414 -15.34 -2.28 10.70
N GLY A 415 -16.15 -1.34 11.20
CA GLY A 415 -17.54 -1.11 10.78
C GLY A 415 -18.62 -1.47 11.76
N ASN A 416 -18.30 -1.98 12.94
CA ASN A 416 -19.27 -2.19 14.01
C ASN A 416 -18.70 -1.76 15.38
N PRO A 417 -19.17 -0.64 15.96
CA PRO A 417 -20.16 0.29 15.40
C PRO A 417 -19.62 1.08 14.20
N SER A 418 -20.52 1.49 13.29
CA SER A 418 -20.18 2.37 12.17
C SER A 418 -19.60 3.69 12.67
N SER A 419 -18.68 4.28 11.90
CA SER A 419 -18.03 5.54 12.25
C SER A 419 -19.02 6.70 12.41
N ARG A 420 -18.70 7.63 13.31
CA ARG A 420 -19.55 8.77 13.69
C ARG A 420 -18.72 10.02 13.91
N LEU A 421 -19.35 11.16 13.62
CA LEU A 421 -18.88 12.49 13.95
C LEU A 421 -19.57 12.99 15.23
N PHE A 422 -18.78 13.48 16.17
CA PHE A 422 -19.24 14.11 17.40
C PHE A 422 -18.73 15.55 17.46
N ARG A 423 -19.50 16.42 18.14
CA ARG A 423 -19.12 17.81 18.44
C ARG A 423 -19.42 18.19 19.88
N SER A 424 -18.51 18.94 20.48
CA SER A 424 -18.78 19.69 21.70
C SER A 424 -18.26 21.13 21.55
N ASP A 425 -19.02 22.10 22.03
CA ASP A 425 -18.71 23.53 21.92
C ASP A 425 -18.02 24.10 23.20
N SER A 426 -17.67 23.22 24.13
CA SER A 426 -16.98 23.61 25.37
C SER A 426 -16.17 22.43 25.94
N VAL A 427 -14.95 22.23 25.40
CA VAL A 427 -14.11 21.10 25.80
C VAL A 427 -12.95 21.47 26.74
N ALA A 428 -12.65 22.74 26.89
CA ALA A 428 -11.50 23.19 27.70
C ALA A 428 -11.70 22.98 29.19
N THR A 429 -12.93 22.99 29.69
CA THR A 429 -13.25 22.92 31.13
C THR A 429 -14.41 21.96 31.42
N GLY A 430 -14.53 21.52 32.67
CA GLY A 430 -15.64 20.68 33.15
C GLY A 430 -15.71 19.30 32.42
N VAL A 431 -16.89 18.70 32.41
CA VAL A 431 -17.21 17.49 31.65
C VAL A 431 -17.96 17.94 30.41
N PRO A 432 -17.34 17.84 29.20
CA PRO A 432 -17.98 18.29 27.98
C PRO A 432 -19.14 17.39 27.58
N ALA A 433 -20.20 17.97 27.03
CA ALA A 433 -21.28 17.25 26.40
C ALA A 433 -21.00 17.13 24.88
N PHE A 434 -20.94 15.93 24.37
CA PHE A 434 -20.77 15.67 22.96
C PHE A 434 -22.09 15.30 22.29
N VAL A 435 -22.40 15.95 21.18
CA VAL A 435 -23.55 15.66 20.34
C VAL A 435 -23.10 14.77 19.20
N ASN A 436 -23.77 13.61 19.02
CA ASN A 436 -23.60 12.78 17.83
C ASN A 436 -24.27 13.46 16.64
N LEU A 437 -23.50 13.75 15.60
CA LEU A 437 -23.94 14.42 14.37
C LEU A 437 -24.18 13.43 13.22
N SER A 438 -23.98 12.11 13.44
CA SER A 438 -24.15 11.09 12.41
C SER A 438 -25.42 10.28 12.60
N SER A 439 -26.08 9.91 11.50
CA SER A 439 -27.27 9.07 11.48
C SER A 439 -27.19 8.04 10.35
N SER A 440 -27.59 6.79 10.65
CA SER A 440 -27.71 5.74 9.64
C SER A 440 -28.96 5.89 8.76
N ASN A 441 -29.91 6.74 9.15
CA ASN A 441 -31.11 6.98 8.37
C ASN A 441 -30.83 7.95 7.21
N VAL A 442 -31.04 7.50 5.99
CA VAL A 442 -30.81 8.29 4.76
C VAL A 442 -31.57 9.60 4.74
N ALA A 443 -32.71 9.69 5.42
CA ALA A 443 -33.51 10.91 5.49
C ALA A 443 -32.93 11.97 6.43
N ASP A 444 -32.04 11.61 7.38
CA ASP A 444 -31.55 12.52 8.39
C ASP A 444 -30.33 13.33 7.89
N ASN A 445 -30.19 14.55 8.35
CA ASN A 445 -29.11 15.46 7.97
C ASN A 445 -27.70 14.88 8.28
N GLY A 446 -27.56 14.13 9.37
CA GLY A 446 -26.32 13.49 9.77
C GLY A 446 -25.90 12.26 8.91
N TYR A 447 -26.66 11.92 7.86
CA TYR A 447 -26.31 10.77 7.02
C TYR A 447 -24.95 10.92 6.33
N GLY A 448 -24.59 12.13 5.90
CA GLY A 448 -23.37 12.38 5.17
C GLY A 448 -22.08 12.03 5.93
N THR A 449 -22.08 12.12 7.27
CA THR A 449 -20.94 11.80 8.13
C THR A 449 -21.02 10.41 8.77
N HIS A 450 -22.07 9.62 8.47
CA HIS A 450 -22.22 8.28 9.01
C HIS A 450 -21.45 7.27 8.16
N ASN A 451 -20.61 6.46 8.79
CA ASN A 451 -19.86 5.37 8.17
C ASN A 451 -18.99 5.81 6.95
N VAL A 452 -18.33 6.96 7.08
CA VAL A 452 -17.52 7.56 6.00
C VAL A 452 -16.37 6.64 5.59
N CYS A 453 -15.75 5.92 6.51
CA CYS A 453 -14.64 5.01 6.21
C CYS A 453 -15.08 3.55 5.89
N THR A 454 -16.36 3.25 5.83
CA THR A 454 -16.94 1.95 5.42
C THR A 454 -16.31 0.69 6.05
N GLY A 455 -15.65 0.83 7.20
CA GLY A 455 -15.01 -0.25 7.92
C GLY A 455 -13.50 -0.22 7.93
N GLN A 456 -12.87 0.81 7.34
CA GLN A 456 -11.42 0.98 7.30
C GLN A 456 -10.93 2.16 8.17
N CYS A 457 -11.74 2.69 9.12
CA CYS A 457 -11.35 3.84 9.94
C CYS A 457 -10.06 3.64 10.74
N TRP A 458 -9.69 2.40 11.01
CA TRP A 458 -8.42 2.07 11.66
C TRP A 458 -7.23 2.45 10.79
N TYR A 459 -7.40 2.43 9.48
CA TYR A 459 -6.41 2.71 8.46
C TYR A 459 -6.55 4.14 7.92
N ASP A 460 -7.69 4.47 7.29
CA ASP A 460 -7.99 5.72 6.65
C ASP A 460 -9.06 6.51 7.41
N SER A 461 -8.69 7.58 8.04
CA SER A 461 -9.61 8.47 8.75
C SER A 461 -8.96 9.79 9.08
N PHE A 462 -9.71 10.86 8.91
CA PHE A 462 -9.37 12.17 9.44
C PHE A 462 -10.59 13.03 9.77
N VAL A 463 -10.40 14.00 10.64
CA VAL A 463 -11.28 15.17 10.81
C VAL A 463 -10.44 16.43 10.84
N TYR A 464 -10.86 17.46 10.11
CA TYR A 464 -10.11 18.72 9.99
C TYR A 464 -11.05 19.92 10.01
N THR A 465 -10.65 20.98 10.74
CA THR A 465 -11.33 22.28 10.74
C THR A 465 -10.30 23.38 10.45
N PRO A 466 -10.55 24.27 9.47
CA PRO A 466 -9.64 25.36 9.18
C PRO A 466 -9.57 26.38 10.34
N ALA A 467 -8.37 26.88 10.62
CA ALA A 467 -8.18 27.87 11.67
C ALA A 467 -9.06 29.11 11.46
N GLY A 468 -9.75 29.56 12.51
CA GLY A 468 -10.67 30.71 12.46
C GLY A 468 -12.03 30.43 11.81
N HIS A 469 -12.32 29.20 11.37
CA HIS A 469 -13.58 28.82 10.71
C HIS A 469 -14.27 27.66 11.45
N PRO A 470 -14.79 27.88 12.66
CA PRO A 470 -15.26 26.79 13.52
C PRO A 470 -16.44 26.00 12.98
N ASP A 471 -17.21 26.55 12.05
CA ASP A 471 -18.36 25.86 11.45
C ASP A 471 -18.01 25.07 10.18
N ILE A 472 -16.76 25.20 9.69
CA ILE A 472 -16.24 24.40 8.57
C ILE A 472 -15.55 23.16 9.12
N VAL A 473 -16.02 21.99 8.74
CA VAL A 473 -15.38 20.72 9.09
C VAL A 473 -15.38 19.76 7.90
N TYR A 474 -14.21 19.19 7.65
CA TYR A 474 -13.98 18.10 6.69
C TYR A 474 -13.85 16.80 7.45
N VAL A 475 -14.47 15.75 6.93
CA VAL A 475 -14.34 14.37 7.43
C VAL A 475 -14.00 13.49 6.24
N GLY A 476 -12.98 12.66 6.37
CA GLY A 476 -12.55 11.74 5.32
C GLY A 476 -12.33 10.33 5.83
N GLY A 477 -12.34 9.40 4.88
CA GLY A 477 -12.16 7.97 5.08
C GLY A 477 -12.22 7.22 3.75
N SER A 478 -12.77 6.01 3.73
CA SER A 478 -12.84 5.20 2.53
C SER A 478 -14.13 5.44 1.72
N TYR A 479 -14.11 5.05 0.45
CA TYR A 479 -15.28 5.11 -0.42
C TYR A 479 -16.44 4.27 0.07
N SER A 480 -17.64 4.84 0.05
CA SER A 480 -18.91 4.10 0.21
C SER A 480 -19.26 3.37 -1.09
N TYR A 481 -18.50 2.32 -1.44
CA TYR A 481 -18.59 1.62 -2.73
C TYR A 481 -20.00 1.21 -3.14
N GLY A 482 -20.81 0.70 -2.22
CA GLY A 482 -22.18 0.26 -2.47
C GLY A 482 -23.20 1.39 -2.63
N GLU A 483 -22.80 2.65 -2.47
CA GLU A 483 -23.71 3.78 -2.47
C GLU A 483 -23.79 4.43 -3.86
N ASN A 484 -24.96 4.32 -4.49
CA ASN A 484 -25.19 4.82 -5.85
C ASN A 484 -25.86 6.21 -5.89
N PHE A 485 -26.18 6.78 -4.72
CA PHE A 485 -26.82 8.09 -4.57
C PHE A 485 -25.90 9.14 -3.94
N SER A 486 -24.58 8.96 -4.02
CA SER A 486 -23.55 9.92 -3.62
C SER A 486 -22.38 9.87 -4.59
N ASN A 487 -21.38 10.73 -4.41
CA ASN A 487 -20.09 10.63 -5.05
C ASN A 487 -19.12 9.75 -4.23
N LYS A 488 -19.62 8.75 -3.51
CA LYS A 488 -18.90 7.78 -2.66
C LYS A 488 -18.49 8.30 -1.27
N ARG A 489 -18.67 9.55 -0.94
CA ARG A 489 -18.43 10.15 0.38
C ARG A 489 -17.07 9.81 1.00
N GLY A 490 -16.01 9.71 0.18
CA GLY A 490 -14.63 9.55 0.68
C GLY A 490 -14.18 10.76 1.49
N VAL A 491 -14.57 11.97 1.04
CA VAL A 491 -14.45 13.22 1.80
C VAL A 491 -15.77 13.96 1.79
N VAL A 492 -16.22 14.42 2.95
CA VAL A 492 -17.41 15.26 3.10
C VAL A 492 -17.07 16.57 3.78
N LEU A 493 -17.76 17.64 3.41
CA LEU A 493 -17.63 19.00 3.95
C LEU A 493 -18.95 19.44 4.59
N SER A 494 -18.88 19.91 5.81
CA SER A 494 -19.92 20.70 6.47
C SER A 494 -19.50 22.16 6.61
N THR A 495 -20.48 23.07 6.51
CA THR A 495 -20.30 24.52 6.74
C THR A 495 -21.24 25.08 7.82
N ASP A 496 -21.90 24.20 8.53
CA ASP A 496 -22.86 24.49 9.60
C ASP A 496 -22.52 23.78 10.92
N GLY A 497 -21.23 23.51 11.13
CA GLY A 497 -20.74 22.86 12.34
C GLY A 497 -21.03 21.36 12.40
N GLY A 498 -21.09 20.68 11.27
CA GLY A 498 -21.27 19.23 11.17
C GLY A 498 -22.72 18.76 11.10
N VAL A 499 -23.71 19.67 11.04
CA VAL A 499 -25.14 19.32 11.03
C VAL A 499 -25.56 18.75 9.67
N THR A 500 -25.12 19.40 8.58
CA THR A 500 -25.30 18.89 7.22
C THR A 500 -23.94 18.81 6.51
N SER A 501 -23.81 17.93 5.54
CA SER A 501 -22.58 17.80 4.78
C SER A 501 -22.84 17.53 3.30
N THR A 502 -21.89 17.95 2.45
CA THR A 502 -21.87 17.71 1.01
C THR A 502 -20.65 16.89 0.62
N ASP A 503 -20.76 16.17 -0.51
CA ASP A 503 -19.78 15.18 -0.94
C ASP A 503 -18.68 15.83 -1.80
N MET A 504 -17.45 15.83 -1.30
CA MET A 504 -16.27 16.44 -1.94
C MET A 504 -15.45 15.46 -2.79
N THR A 505 -15.86 14.21 -2.87
CA THR A 505 -15.06 13.11 -3.43
C THR A 505 -14.86 13.21 -4.94
N MET A 506 -15.85 13.78 -5.65
CA MET A 506 -15.79 13.97 -7.11
C MET A 506 -16.23 15.39 -7.46
N ASP A 507 -15.66 15.95 -8.53
CA ASP A 507 -15.92 17.32 -8.99
C ASP A 507 -17.07 17.42 -10.01
N ALA A 508 -17.37 18.66 -10.42
CA ALA A 508 -18.44 18.97 -11.34
C ALA A 508 -17.98 19.07 -12.82
N THR A 509 -16.77 18.70 -13.15
CA THR A 509 -16.19 18.91 -14.51
C THR A 509 -16.91 18.11 -15.58
N ASP A 510 -17.26 16.87 -15.30
CA ASP A 510 -17.99 15.99 -16.23
C ASP A 510 -18.86 15.01 -15.44
N PHE A 511 -20.15 14.95 -15.74
CA PHE A 511 -21.06 14.01 -15.05
C PHE A 511 -20.66 12.53 -15.24
N LEU A 512 -20.22 12.18 -16.45
CA LEU A 512 -19.86 10.79 -16.76
C LEU A 512 -18.42 10.47 -16.36
N HIS A 513 -17.55 11.47 -16.31
CA HIS A 513 -16.11 11.29 -16.10
C HIS A 513 -15.56 12.40 -15.19
N PRO A 514 -16.06 12.55 -13.95
CA PRO A 514 -15.55 13.56 -13.03
C PRO A 514 -14.08 13.28 -12.65
N ASN A 515 -13.34 14.30 -12.28
CA ASN A 515 -12.14 14.07 -11.48
C ASN A 515 -12.56 13.69 -10.07
N GLY A 516 -11.78 12.82 -9.42
CA GLY A 516 -12.10 12.34 -8.11
C GLY A 516 -10.85 12.04 -7.30
N LEU A 517 -11.04 11.80 -6.01
CA LEU A 517 -10.02 11.34 -5.08
C LEU A 517 -9.76 9.84 -5.29
N HIS A 518 -8.70 9.31 -4.72
CA HIS A 518 -8.50 7.86 -4.56
C HIS A 518 -9.44 7.34 -3.44
N PRO A 519 -9.74 6.05 -3.36
CA PRO A 519 -10.67 5.52 -2.34
C PRO A 519 -10.29 5.78 -0.87
N ASP A 520 -9.02 5.81 -0.50
CA ASP A 520 -8.57 5.73 0.90
C ASP A 520 -7.85 7.03 1.31
N GLN A 521 -8.47 7.80 2.23
CA GLN A 521 -8.06 9.17 2.57
C GLN A 521 -7.32 9.23 3.90
N HIS A 522 -6.15 9.89 3.95
CA HIS A 522 -5.31 9.93 5.15
C HIS A 522 -5.24 11.28 5.86
N ALA A 523 -5.14 12.37 5.14
CA ALA A 523 -5.01 13.70 5.75
C ALA A 523 -5.43 14.81 4.79
N LEU A 524 -5.87 15.95 5.37
CA LEU A 524 -6.29 17.12 4.64
C LEU A 524 -5.82 18.40 5.33
N VAL A 525 -5.41 19.39 4.54
CA VAL A 525 -5.21 20.78 4.97
C VAL A 525 -5.89 21.72 3.98
N THR A 526 -6.15 22.97 4.41
CA THR A 526 -6.70 24.00 3.52
C THR A 526 -5.70 25.10 3.26
N ASN A 527 -5.84 25.79 2.13
CA ASN A 527 -5.13 27.04 1.88
C ASN A 527 -5.45 28.03 3.02
N PRO A 528 -4.45 28.62 3.71
CA PRO A 528 -4.68 29.59 4.79
C PRO A 528 -5.55 30.78 4.41
N ASN A 529 -5.58 31.14 3.11
CA ASN A 529 -6.35 32.27 2.59
C ASN A 529 -7.70 31.85 1.97
N ASN A 530 -7.98 30.52 1.88
CA ASN A 530 -9.25 30.00 1.37
C ASN A 530 -9.60 28.67 2.08
N PRO A 531 -10.46 28.67 3.09
CA PRO A 531 -10.79 27.48 3.87
C PRO A 531 -11.54 26.41 3.07
N TYR A 532 -11.92 26.71 1.82
CA TYR A 532 -12.61 25.80 0.90
C TYR A 532 -11.67 25.17 -0.13
N GLN A 533 -10.46 25.71 -0.30
CA GLN A 533 -9.43 25.09 -1.14
C GLN A 533 -8.61 24.11 -0.32
N PHE A 534 -8.98 22.85 -0.41
CA PHE A 534 -8.25 21.80 0.30
C PHE A 534 -7.16 21.17 -0.56
N PHE A 535 -6.14 20.68 0.12
CA PHE A 535 -5.15 19.71 -0.32
C PHE A 535 -5.36 18.46 0.50
N GLU A 536 -5.41 17.33 -0.17
CA GLU A 536 -5.71 16.05 0.46
C GLU A 536 -4.71 15.01 -0.02
N VAL A 537 -4.34 14.07 0.86
CA VAL A 537 -3.45 12.94 0.58
C VAL A 537 -4.14 11.63 0.86
N ASN A 538 -3.92 10.68 -0.06
CA ASN A 538 -4.55 9.36 -0.10
C ASN A 538 -3.58 8.32 -0.69
N ASP A 539 -4.05 7.09 -0.90
CA ASP A 539 -3.24 6.00 -1.46
C ASP A 539 -2.88 6.22 -2.94
N GLY A 540 -3.55 7.13 -3.63
CA GLY A 540 -3.23 7.58 -4.99
C GLY A 540 -2.40 8.88 -5.06
N GLY A 541 -1.88 9.37 -3.92
CA GLY A 541 -1.00 10.55 -3.83
C GLY A 541 -1.67 11.82 -3.32
N VAL A 542 -1.58 12.91 -4.07
CA VAL A 542 -1.96 14.27 -3.63
C VAL A 542 -2.97 14.89 -4.57
N MET A 543 -4.07 15.37 -4.03
CA MET A 543 -5.12 16.07 -4.75
C MET A 543 -5.34 17.49 -4.21
N ARG A 544 -5.78 18.41 -5.06
CA ARG A 544 -6.16 19.77 -4.70
C ARG A 544 -7.54 20.10 -5.26
N SER A 545 -8.41 20.72 -4.43
CA SER A 545 -9.66 21.32 -4.91
C SER A 545 -9.46 22.74 -5.44
N SER A 546 -10.37 23.19 -6.31
CA SER A 546 -10.41 24.58 -6.77
C SER A 546 -10.66 25.57 -5.61
N GLY A 547 -11.35 25.17 -4.55
CA GLY A 547 -11.85 26.05 -3.49
C GLY A 547 -13.16 26.76 -3.87
N GLU A 548 -13.73 26.41 -5.01
CA GLU A 548 -15.02 26.88 -5.51
C GLU A 548 -15.97 25.69 -5.66
N PHE A 549 -17.26 25.95 -5.64
CA PHE A 549 -18.30 24.91 -5.67
C PHE A 549 -19.31 25.13 -6.77
N ALA A 550 -19.87 24.02 -7.24
CA ALA A 550 -21.00 23.97 -8.14
C ALA A 550 -22.13 23.13 -7.55
N ASP A 551 -23.37 23.46 -7.92
CA ASP A 551 -24.53 22.61 -7.66
C ASP A 551 -24.62 21.54 -8.76
N ALA A 552 -24.28 20.30 -8.40
CA ALA A 552 -24.37 19.14 -9.26
C ALA A 552 -25.62 18.26 -8.94
N SER A 553 -26.60 18.79 -8.22
CA SER A 553 -27.80 18.05 -7.80
C SER A 553 -28.61 17.47 -8.97
N ALA A 554 -28.58 18.12 -10.14
CA ALA A 554 -29.20 17.61 -11.37
C ALA A 554 -28.62 16.27 -11.84
N ASN A 555 -27.36 15.95 -11.48
CA ASN A 555 -26.73 14.67 -11.78
C ASN A 555 -27.46 13.49 -11.11
N CYS A 556 -28.16 13.74 -10.00
CA CYS A 556 -28.96 12.72 -9.30
C CYS A 556 -30.15 12.23 -10.14
N ASP A 557 -30.76 13.12 -10.90
CA ASP A 557 -31.86 12.78 -11.84
C ASP A 557 -31.29 11.97 -13.03
N ALA A 558 -30.16 12.39 -13.56
CA ALA A 558 -29.49 11.66 -14.64
C ALA A 558 -29.06 10.24 -14.19
N ARG A 559 -28.64 10.05 -12.94
CA ARG A 559 -28.30 8.71 -12.36
C ARG A 559 -29.47 7.74 -12.38
N THR A 560 -30.73 8.21 -12.32
CA THR A 560 -31.90 7.34 -12.35
C THR A 560 -32.08 6.56 -13.67
N ALA A 561 -31.40 7.00 -14.75
CA ALA A 561 -31.33 6.22 -15.99
C ALA A 561 -30.49 4.93 -15.85
N PHE A 562 -29.65 4.85 -14.83
CA PHE A 562 -28.69 3.74 -14.62
C PHE A 562 -28.97 2.93 -13.38
N VAL A 563 -29.52 3.57 -12.33
CA VAL A 563 -29.81 2.93 -11.04
C VAL A 563 -31.19 3.35 -10.54
N THR A 564 -31.89 2.43 -9.89
CA THR A 564 -33.17 2.75 -9.25
C THR A 564 -32.90 3.35 -7.87
N LEU A 565 -33.28 4.61 -7.69
CA LEU A 565 -33.22 5.32 -6.40
C LEU A 565 -34.63 5.45 -5.81
N THR A 566 -34.74 5.23 -4.50
CA THR A 566 -35.97 5.59 -3.78
C THR A 566 -36.10 7.12 -3.70
N PRO A 567 -37.32 7.67 -3.48
CA PRO A 567 -37.49 9.11 -3.31
C PRO A 567 -36.58 9.71 -2.21
N THR A 568 -36.36 8.98 -1.11
CA THR A 568 -35.49 9.40 -0.02
C THR A 568 -34.01 9.44 -0.45
N GLN A 569 -33.55 8.41 -1.18
CA GLN A 569 -32.19 8.38 -1.74
C GLN A 569 -31.98 9.48 -2.76
N LEU A 570 -32.96 9.76 -3.62
CA LEU A 570 -32.89 10.84 -4.59
C LEU A 570 -32.79 12.22 -3.91
N ALA A 571 -33.61 12.43 -2.86
CA ALA A 571 -33.55 13.66 -2.06
C ALA A 571 -32.18 13.82 -1.37
N ARG A 572 -31.64 12.74 -0.81
CA ARG A 572 -30.31 12.72 -0.17
C ARG A 572 -29.21 12.95 -1.21
N CYS A 573 -29.29 12.34 -2.36
CA CYS A 573 -28.34 12.57 -3.46
C CYS A 573 -28.28 14.07 -3.82
N ARG A 574 -29.43 14.69 -4.07
CA ARG A 574 -29.49 16.12 -4.41
C ARG A 574 -28.90 17.00 -3.31
N GLN A 575 -29.11 16.65 -2.04
CA GLN A 575 -28.53 17.38 -0.91
C GLN A 575 -27.00 17.18 -0.84
N LEU A 576 -26.50 15.96 -0.98
CA LEU A 576 -25.05 15.68 -0.98
C LEU A 576 -24.32 16.34 -2.15
N LEU A 577 -24.95 16.42 -3.32
CA LEU A 577 -24.37 16.99 -4.54
C LEU A 577 -24.72 18.46 -4.76
N SER A 578 -25.46 19.10 -3.85
CA SER A 578 -25.83 20.53 -3.97
C SER A 578 -24.62 21.48 -3.93
N ARG A 579 -23.46 20.97 -3.49
CA ARG A 579 -22.23 21.74 -3.37
C ARG A 579 -21.05 20.78 -3.48
N VAL A 580 -20.52 20.58 -4.69
CA VAL A 580 -19.32 19.77 -4.95
C VAL A 580 -18.20 20.68 -5.48
N PRO A 581 -16.91 20.29 -5.41
CA PRO A 581 -15.83 21.07 -6.00
C PRO A 581 -16.09 21.34 -7.49
N THR A 582 -15.82 22.56 -7.97
CA THR A 582 -15.87 22.81 -9.41
C THR A 582 -14.81 22.04 -10.17
N GLU A 583 -13.65 21.81 -9.54
CA GLU A 583 -12.53 21.04 -10.10
C GLU A 583 -11.69 20.40 -8.99
N LEU A 584 -11.27 19.17 -9.22
CA LEU A 584 -10.22 18.46 -8.49
C LEU A 584 -9.00 18.25 -9.42
N VAL A 585 -7.81 18.57 -8.92
CA VAL A 585 -6.55 18.50 -9.69
C VAL A 585 -5.58 17.59 -8.98
N SER A 586 -5.08 16.58 -9.71
CA SER A 586 -3.94 15.77 -9.24
C SER A 586 -2.66 16.61 -9.25
N LEU A 587 -1.93 16.60 -8.15
CA LEU A 587 -0.62 17.23 -8.01
C LEU A 587 0.55 16.24 -8.16
N ASN A 588 0.30 15.01 -8.56
CA ASN A 588 1.28 13.90 -8.53
C ASN A 588 2.33 13.97 -9.64
N LYS A 589 2.18 14.80 -10.65
CA LYS A 589 3.16 14.90 -11.72
C LYS A 589 4.54 15.27 -11.19
N GLY A 590 5.51 14.40 -11.43
CA GLY A 590 6.88 14.55 -10.90
C GLY A 590 7.11 13.86 -9.56
N LEU A 591 6.06 13.28 -8.96
CA LEU A 591 6.13 12.55 -7.70
C LEU A 591 6.30 11.05 -7.97
N ALA A 592 7.49 10.52 -7.75
CA ALA A 592 7.82 9.12 -7.98
C ALA A 592 7.70 8.32 -6.67
N THR A 593 6.47 8.02 -6.27
CA THR A 593 6.17 7.41 -4.96
C THR A 593 5.40 6.09 -5.03
N LEU A 594 5.22 5.49 -6.22
CA LEU A 594 4.54 4.20 -6.34
C LEU A 594 5.28 3.09 -5.59
N GLN A 595 4.49 2.20 -4.97
CA GLN A 595 4.95 1.06 -4.17
C GLN A 595 4.94 -0.21 -5.04
N PHE A 596 6.01 -0.44 -5.81
CA PHE A 596 6.13 -1.61 -6.66
C PHE A 596 6.35 -2.89 -5.86
N GLN A 597 5.58 -3.92 -6.19
CA GLN A 597 5.71 -5.29 -5.68
C GLN A 597 6.54 -6.17 -6.63
N SER A 598 6.54 -5.82 -7.91
CA SER A 598 7.30 -6.53 -8.93
C SER A 598 7.67 -5.62 -10.09
N LEU A 599 8.66 -6.02 -10.87
CA LEU A 599 9.01 -5.38 -12.12
C LEU A 599 9.48 -6.43 -13.14
N SER A 600 8.85 -6.46 -14.30
CA SER A 600 9.18 -7.35 -15.40
C SER A 600 9.69 -6.56 -16.59
N VAL A 601 10.59 -7.15 -17.36
CA VAL A 601 11.18 -6.56 -18.57
C VAL A 601 10.84 -7.42 -19.76
N SER A 602 10.39 -6.80 -20.86
CA SER A 602 10.10 -7.51 -22.09
C SER A 602 11.39 -8.14 -22.68
N PRO A 603 11.37 -9.42 -23.06
CA PRO A 603 12.50 -10.07 -23.72
C PRO A 603 12.83 -9.47 -25.10
N PHE A 604 11.88 -8.75 -25.70
CA PHE A 604 12.03 -8.13 -27.02
C PHE A 604 12.52 -6.68 -26.96
N ASN A 605 12.34 -6.01 -25.83
CA ASN A 605 12.71 -4.61 -25.67
C ASN A 605 13.02 -4.31 -24.18
N SER A 606 14.29 -4.16 -23.87
CA SER A 606 14.74 -3.90 -22.49
C SER A 606 14.27 -2.57 -21.88
N ASN A 607 13.60 -1.72 -22.63
CA ASN A 607 12.96 -0.49 -22.12
C ASN A 607 11.44 -0.64 -21.92
N LEU A 608 10.85 -1.74 -22.37
CA LEU A 608 9.44 -2.03 -22.14
C LEU A 608 9.32 -2.80 -20.81
N LEU A 609 8.84 -2.10 -19.81
CA LEU A 609 8.67 -2.58 -18.44
C LEU A 609 7.19 -2.72 -18.11
N GLN A 610 6.86 -3.67 -17.25
CA GLN A 610 5.56 -3.81 -16.61
C GLN A 610 5.78 -4.14 -15.12
N GLY A 611 4.97 -3.57 -14.23
CA GLY A 611 5.06 -3.86 -12.80
C GLY A 611 3.76 -3.59 -12.08
N GLY A 612 3.49 -4.39 -11.06
CA GLY A 612 2.37 -4.21 -10.15
C GLY A 612 2.72 -3.33 -8.97
N THR A 613 1.77 -2.53 -8.53
CA THR A 613 1.91 -1.65 -7.38
C THR A 613 0.75 -1.82 -6.41
N GLN A 614 1.01 -1.71 -5.12
CA GLN A 614 -0.03 -1.72 -4.12
C GLN A 614 -1.02 -0.58 -4.35
N ASP A 615 -2.32 -0.85 -4.19
CA ASP A 615 -3.47 0.07 -4.30
C ASP A 615 -3.65 0.78 -5.64
N ASN A 616 -2.64 0.78 -6.53
CA ASN A 616 -2.62 1.59 -7.74
C ASN A 616 -2.57 0.78 -9.06
N GLY A 617 -2.62 -0.54 -8.98
CA GLY A 617 -2.73 -1.44 -10.13
C GLY A 617 -1.43 -1.78 -10.83
N THR A 618 -1.56 -2.29 -12.06
CA THR A 618 -0.44 -2.71 -12.91
C THR A 618 -0.15 -1.65 -13.96
N TRP A 619 1.12 -1.30 -14.10
CA TRP A 619 1.63 -0.22 -14.94
C TRP A 619 2.56 -0.75 -16.01
N GLN A 620 2.57 -0.13 -17.18
CA GLN A 620 3.60 -0.40 -18.19
C GLN A 620 4.16 0.89 -18.80
N THR A 621 5.41 0.84 -19.22
CA THR A 621 6.02 1.92 -19.98
C THR A 621 5.96 1.61 -21.49
N PRO A 622 5.54 2.59 -22.32
CA PRO A 622 5.63 2.45 -23.76
C PRO A 622 7.07 2.71 -24.31
N GLY A 623 8.11 2.61 -23.44
CA GLY A 623 9.50 2.97 -23.72
C GLY A 623 9.91 4.35 -23.22
N ASN A 624 9.00 5.08 -22.56
CA ASN A 624 9.32 6.34 -21.88
C ASN A 624 9.55 6.07 -20.38
N PRO A 625 10.75 6.29 -19.83
CA PRO A 625 11.05 5.98 -18.43
C PRO A 625 10.32 6.87 -17.42
N VAL A 626 9.78 8.00 -17.84
CA VAL A 626 9.07 8.94 -16.96
C VAL A 626 7.57 8.66 -16.93
N LYS A 627 7.00 8.35 -18.10
CA LYS A 627 5.56 8.21 -18.30
C LYS A 627 5.19 6.75 -18.49
N TRP A 628 4.38 6.23 -17.55
CA TRP A 628 3.82 4.88 -17.61
C TRP A 628 2.30 4.95 -17.69
N GLU A 629 1.69 3.97 -18.32
CA GLU A 629 0.24 3.86 -18.44
C GLU A 629 -0.28 2.71 -17.60
N ASN A 630 -1.38 2.94 -16.88
CA ASN A 630 -2.07 1.90 -16.14
C ASN A 630 -2.73 0.92 -17.11
N THR A 631 -2.49 -0.36 -16.92
CA THR A 631 -3.08 -1.43 -17.73
C THR A 631 -4.17 -2.20 -17.01
N MET A 632 -4.13 -2.20 -15.66
CA MET A 632 -5.16 -2.80 -14.80
C MET A 632 -5.19 -2.04 -13.47
N ILE A 633 -6.40 -1.84 -12.95
CA ILE A 633 -6.65 -1.14 -11.68
C ILE A 633 -6.61 -2.08 -10.47
N GLY A 634 -6.71 -1.51 -9.28
CA GLY A 634 -6.73 -2.21 -7.98
C GLY A 634 -5.32 -2.49 -7.47
N ASP A 635 -5.11 -3.56 -6.71
CA ASP A 635 -3.76 -4.02 -6.38
C ASP A 635 -3.06 -4.58 -7.61
N GLY A 636 -1.76 -4.41 -7.69
CA GLY A 636 -0.93 -5.01 -8.72
C GLY A 636 0.16 -5.87 -8.07
N GLY A 637 0.11 -7.17 -8.33
CA GLY A 637 1.10 -8.13 -7.88
C GLY A 637 2.18 -8.41 -8.93
N GLN A 638 2.48 -9.69 -9.14
CA GLN A 638 3.44 -10.12 -10.14
C GLN A 638 2.93 -9.90 -11.57
N SER A 639 3.84 -9.67 -12.50
CA SER A 639 3.51 -9.44 -13.89
C SER A 639 4.58 -10.02 -14.81
N GLY A 640 4.32 -10.12 -16.11
CA GLY A 640 5.34 -10.62 -17.05
C GLY A 640 4.91 -10.67 -18.51
N PHE A 641 5.84 -11.22 -19.32
CA PHE A 641 5.81 -11.30 -20.77
C PHE A 641 6.04 -12.74 -21.22
N ASP A 642 5.56 -13.13 -22.39
CA ASP A 642 5.90 -14.41 -23.00
C ASP A 642 7.27 -14.35 -23.71
N ALA A 643 7.95 -15.50 -23.78
CA ALA A 643 9.29 -15.60 -24.38
C ALA A 643 9.27 -15.43 -25.93
N ALA A 644 8.14 -15.68 -26.59
CA ALA A 644 8.04 -15.69 -28.05
C ALA A 644 6.93 -14.78 -28.61
N ASP A 645 5.96 -14.36 -27.81
CA ASP A 645 4.89 -13.46 -28.25
C ASP A 645 5.03 -12.06 -27.61
N PRO A 646 5.42 -11.04 -28.39
CA PRO A 646 5.61 -9.68 -27.89
C PRO A 646 4.30 -8.98 -27.47
N ALA A 647 3.14 -9.51 -27.85
CA ALA A 647 1.84 -8.96 -27.47
C ALA A 647 1.33 -9.54 -26.15
N PHE A 648 1.80 -10.72 -25.77
CA PHE A 648 1.32 -11.37 -24.55
C PHE A 648 1.81 -10.67 -23.27
N ARG A 649 0.91 -10.55 -22.31
CA ARG A 649 1.15 -10.07 -20.94
C ARG A 649 0.38 -10.93 -19.97
N PHE A 650 0.89 -11.06 -18.75
CA PHE A 650 0.11 -11.47 -17.59
C PHE A 650 0.32 -10.50 -16.43
N HIS A 651 -0.61 -10.48 -15.50
CA HIS A 651 -0.47 -9.90 -14.18
C HIS A 651 -1.28 -10.69 -13.16
N THR A 652 -1.02 -10.43 -11.87
CA THR A 652 -1.91 -10.82 -10.79
C THR A 652 -2.44 -9.58 -10.10
N PHE A 653 -3.64 -9.68 -9.59
CA PHE A 653 -4.21 -8.76 -8.63
C PHE A 653 -3.71 -9.18 -7.23
N PHE A 654 -4.55 -9.51 -6.28
CA PHE A 654 -4.14 -10.12 -5.02
C PHE A 654 -4.43 -11.64 -5.03
N ASN A 655 -3.71 -12.42 -4.22
CA ASN A 655 -3.82 -13.88 -4.21
C ASN A 655 -3.60 -14.51 -5.61
N ALA A 656 -4.02 -15.76 -5.82
CA ALA A 656 -3.91 -16.41 -7.12
C ALA A 656 -5.04 -15.97 -8.08
N THR A 657 -5.05 -14.68 -8.42
CA THR A 657 -6.02 -14.05 -9.35
C THR A 657 -5.32 -13.57 -10.63
N PRO A 658 -4.72 -14.46 -11.41
CA PRO A 658 -4.02 -14.08 -12.63
C PRO A 658 -4.96 -13.78 -13.78
N ASP A 659 -4.58 -12.77 -14.56
CA ASP A 659 -5.14 -12.41 -15.85
C ASP A 659 -4.11 -12.42 -16.94
N VAL A 660 -4.55 -12.69 -18.18
CA VAL A 660 -3.72 -12.65 -19.37
C VAL A 660 -4.27 -11.68 -20.41
N ASN A 661 -3.35 -11.11 -21.18
CA ASN A 661 -3.63 -10.11 -22.21
C ASN A 661 -2.90 -10.48 -23.49
N PHE A 662 -3.60 -10.40 -24.64
CA PHE A 662 -3.06 -10.77 -25.94
C PHE A 662 -2.90 -9.56 -26.87
N SER A 663 -3.05 -8.34 -26.33
CA SER A 663 -3.06 -7.08 -27.09
C SER A 663 -2.05 -6.07 -26.55
N GLY A 664 -0.91 -6.54 -26.01
CA GLY A 664 0.18 -5.68 -25.56
C GLY A 664 -0.13 -4.88 -24.30
N GLY A 665 -1.05 -5.36 -23.45
CA GLY A 665 -1.48 -4.69 -22.23
C GLY A 665 -2.65 -3.72 -22.46
N ASP A 666 -3.36 -3.83 -23.59
CA ASP A 666 -4.61 -3.07 -23.78
C ASP A 666 -5.59 -3.43 -22.64
N MET A 667 -6.01 -2.42 -21.92
CA MET A 667 -6.87 -2.53 -20.73
C MET A 667 -8.17 -3.29 -21.02
N ALA A 668 -8.66 -3.27 -22.26
CA ALA A 668 -9.88 -3.96 -22.69
C ALA A 668 -9.71 -5.47 -22.90
N ASP A 669 -8.47 -5.98 -22.97
CA ASP A 669 -8.19 -7.37 -23.35
C ASP A 669 -7.60 -8.21 -22.21
N TRP A 670 -7.87 -7.88 -20.98
CA TRP A 670 -7.55 -8.72 -19.83
C TRP A 670 -8.56 -9.84 -19.68
N ASN A 671 -8.07 -11.06 -19.52
CA ASN A 671 -8.88 -12.28 -19.53
C ASN A 671 -8.51 -13.12 -18.32
N TRP A 672 -9.51 -13.46 -17.51
CA TRP A 672 -9.40 -14.24 -16.31
C TRP A 672 -8.96 -15.68 -16.56
N ILE A 673 -7.99 -16.17 -15.79
CA ILE A 673 -7.50 -17.57 -15.86
C ILE A 673 -7.40 -18.25 -14.48
N GLY A 674 -7.93 -17.64 -13.43
CA GLY A 674 -7.73 -18.09 -12.05
C GLY A 674 -8.69 -19.16 -11.55
N ASP A 675 -9.75 -19.56 -12.29
CA ASP A 675 -10.77 -20.48 -11.77
C ASP A 675 -10.23 -21.78 -11.14
N PRO A 676 -9.20 -22.46 -11.68
CA PRO A 676 -8.69 -23.70 -11.09
C PRO A 676 -7.87 -23.52 -9.82
N ILE A 677 -7.27 -22.33 -9.62
CA ILE A 677 -6.27 -22.12 -8.55
C ILE A 677 -6.78 -21.23 -7.44
N PHE A 678 -7.61 -20.26 -7.76
CA PHE A 678 -8.06 -19.27 -6.79
C PHE A 678 -8.82 -19.89 -5.61
N GLY A 679 -8.35 -19.65 -4.37
CA GLY A 679 -8.99 -20.12 -3.15
C GLY A 679 -9.04 -21.63 -2.97
N THR A 680 -8.23 -22.40 -3.74
CA THR A 680 -8.21 -23.86 -3.65
C THR A 680 -7.13 -24.37 -2.69
N GLU A 681 -6.09 -23.57 -2.45
CA GLU A 681 -4.95 -23.88 -1.61
C GLU A 681 -4.49 -22.65 -0.82
N PRO A 682 -3.68 -22.81 0.25
CA PRO A 682 -2.95 -21.69 0.84
C PRO A 682 -2.09 -20.98 -0.21
N GLN A 683 -2.10 -19.66 -0.19
CA GLN A 683 -1.47 -18.82 -1.20
C GLN A 683 -0.98 -17.52 -0.57
N SER A 684 0.04 -16.92 -1.15
CA SER A 684 0.50 -15.58 -0.78
C SER A 684 -0.47 -14.50 -1.26
N PHE A 685 -0.35 -13.31 -0.71
CA PHE A 685 -1.08 -12.14 -1.20
C PHE A 685 -0.59 -11.74 -2.60
N TYR A 686 0.72 -11.66 -2.81
CA TYR A 686 1.32 -11.53 -4.13
C TYR A 686 1.95 -12.86 -4.55
N VAL A 687 1.17 -13.72 -5.20
CA VAL A 687 1.62 -15.08 -5.57
C VAL A 687 2.82 -15.06 -6.52
N PRO A 688 3.81 -15.94 -6.34
CA PRO A 688 4.90 -16.09 -7.31
C PRO A 688 4.34 -16.74 -8.57
N ILE A 689 4.27 -15.96 -9.67
CA ILE A 689 3.85 -16.41 -10.99
C ILE A 689 4.87 -15.97 -12.03
N ILE A 690 5.22 -16.87 -12.93
CA ILE A 690 6.17 -16.61 -14.01
C ILE A 690 5.64 -17.17 -15.33
N SER A 691 5.97 -16.54 -16.47
CA SER A 691 5.98 -17.23 -17.75
C SER A 691 7.28 -17.99 -17.92
N ASP A 692 7.21 -19.10 -18.64
CA ASP A 692 8.39 -19.91 -18.97
C ASP A 692 9.30 -19.12 -19.93
N PRO A 693 10.55 -18.82 -19.55
CA PRO A 693 11.46 -18.07 -20.41
C PRO A 693 11.95 -18.85 -21.64
N VAL A 694 11.66 -20.16 -21.70
CA VAL A 694 12.12 -21.07 -22.76
C VAL A 694 10.97 -21.60 -23.60
N VAL A 695 9.84 -21.93 -22.95
CA VAL A 695 8.68 -22.56 -23.60
C VAL A 695 7.51 -21.58 -23.62
N SER A 696 7.31 -20.94 -24.77
CA SER A 696 6.17 -20.05 -24.99
C SER A 696 4.83 -20.71 -24.64
N ARG A 697 3.86 -19.96 -24.20
CA ARG A 697 2.53 -20.37 -23.75
C ARG A 697 2.49 -21.10 -22.41
N SER A 698 3.65 -21.42 -21.82
CA SER A 698 3.75 -22.04 -20.51
C SER A 698 3.88 -20.99 -19.40
N MET A 699 3.18 -21.22 -18.31
CA MET A 699 3.27 -20.40 -17.11
C MET A 699 3.24 -21.29 -15.87
N PHE A 700 3.89 -20.81 -14.80
CA PHE A 700 3.92 -21.50 -13.50
C PHE A 700 3.45 -20.53 -12.40
N VAL A 701 2.72 -21.05 -11.41
CA VAL A 701 2.30 -20.30 -10.24
C VAL A 701 2.44 -21.16 -8.99
N GLY A 702 2.92 -20.54 -7.91
CA GLY A 702 3.07 -21.19 -6.61
C GLY A 702 1.88 -20.89 -5.68
N THR A 703 1.27 -21.95 -5.12
CA THR A 703 0.32 -21.90 -4.01
C THR A 703 0.74 -22.95 -2.97
N GLY A 704 -0.06 -23.95 -2.63
CA GLY A 704 0.42 -25.14 -1.91
C GLY A 704 1.26 -26.06 -2.81
N HIS A 705 0.85 -26.18 -4.09
CA HIS A 705 1.62 -26.79 -5.19
C HIS A 705 2.30 -25.72 -6.04
N VAL A 706 3.17 -26.14 -6.96
CA VAL A 706 3.40 -25.41 -8.20
C VAL A 706 2.37 -25.90 -9.22
N TRP A 707 1.70 -24.97 -9.88
CA TRP A 707 0.74 -25.26 -10.95
C TRP A 707 1.32 -24.83 -12.29
N ARG A 708 0.87 -25.46 -13.36
CA ARG A 708 1.32 -25.17 -14.73
C ARG A 708 0.15 -25.07 -15.69
N THR A 709 0.19 -24.12 -16.61
CA THR A 709 -0.55 -24.10 -17.88
C THR A 709 0.43 -24.19 -19.05
N LYS A 710 -0.01 -24.69 -20.18
CA LYS A 710 0.75 -24.72 -21.46
C LYS A 710 0.03 -23.99 -22.59
N THR A 711 -1.01 -23.23 -22.27
CA THR A 711 -1.92 -22.62 -23.24
C THR A 711 -2.20 -21.15 -22.92
N TRP A 712 -1.36 -20.51 -22.07
CA TRP A 712 -1.65 -19.20 -21.45
C TRP A 712 -2.99 -19.18 -20.68
N GLY A 713 -3.44 -20.33 -20.17
CA GLY A 713 -4.71 -20.46 -19.46
C GLY A 713 -5.93 -20.65 -20.37
N MET A 714 -5.80 -20.63 -21.68
CA MET A 714 -6.94 -20.77 -22.59
C MET A 714 -7.50 -22.20 -22.68
N GLY A 715 -6.69 -23.23 -22.34
CA GLY A 715 -7.06 -24.62 -22.53
C GLY A 715 -7.32 -24.97 -24.01
N ALA A 716 -8.47 -25.56 -24.29
CA ALA A 716 -8.88 -25.93 -25.62
C ALA A 716 -9.66 -24.83 -26.40
N MET A 717 -9.91 -23.68 -25.75
CA MET A 717 -10.66 -22.58 -26.38
C MET A 717 -9.82 -21.87 -27.45
N SER A 718 -10.47 -21.43 -28.52
CA SER A 718 -9.87 -20.44 -29.41
C SER A 718 -9.77 -19.08 -28.71
N LEU A 719 -8.85 -18.22 -29.14
CA LEU A 719 -8.71 -16.87 -28.53
C LEU A 719 -10.01 -16.07 -28.62
N ALA A 720 -10.78 -16.19 -29.68
CA ALA A 720 -12.06 -15.49 -29.82
C ALA A 720 -13.10 -16.00 -28.80
N GLU A 721 -13.20 -17.31 -28.64
CA GLU A 721 -14.08 -17.92 -27.63
C GLU A 721 -13.64 -17.61 -26.22
N PHE A 722 -12.35 -17.59 -25.97
CA PHE A 722 -11.77 -17.26 -24.65
C PHE A 722 -12.09 -15.82 -24.27
N ARG A 723 -11.88 -14.86 -25.19
CA ARG A 723 -12.28 -13.45 -24.98
C ARG A 723 -13.78 -13.28 -24.78
N GLU A 724 -14.61 -14.02 -25.51
CA GLU A 724 -16.06 -13.98 -25.33
C GLU A 724 -16.49 -14.47 -23.96
N LYS A 725 -15.81 -15.49 -23.43
CA LYS A 725 -16.23 -16.15 -22.19
C LYS A 725 -15.52 -15.62 -20.94
N CYS A 726 -14.23 -15.31 -21.03
CA CYS A 726 -13.32 -15.10 -19.90
C CYS A 726 -12.76 -13.67 -19.80
N ASN A 727 -13.10 -12.74 -20.71
CA ASN A 727 -12.64 -11.37 -20.59
C ASN A 727 -13.19 -10.74 -19.31
N GLU A 728 -12.33 -10.10 -18.52
CA GLU A 728 -12.68 -9.51 -17.23
C GLU A 728 -13.80 -8.47 -17.32
N TRP A 729 -13.80 -7.71 -18.39
CA TRP A 729 -14.71 -6.60 -18.57
C TRP A 729 -15.97 -6.97 -19.39
N PHE A 730 -15.83 -7.86 -20.33
CA PHE A 730 -16.79 -8.11 -21.41
C PHE A 730 -17.17 -9.57 -21.59
N GLY A 731 -16.52 -10.48 -20.86
CA GLY A 731 -16.80 -11.89 -20.90
C GLY A 731 -18.24 -12.21 -20.47
N THR A 732 -18.82 -13.20 -21.09
CA THR A 732 -20.20 -13.64 -20.78
C THR A 732 -20.24 -14.60 -19.60
N PHE A 733 -19.14 -15.25 -19.28
CA PHE A 733 -18.98 -16.23 -18.20
C PHE A 733 -20.18 -17.19 -18.09
N PRO A 734 -20.52 -17.95 -19.14
CA PRO A 734 -21.65 -18.85 -19.09
C PRO A 734 -21.54 -19.84 -17.94
N PRO A 735 -22.65 -20.25 -17.33
CA PRO A 735 -22.63 -21.26 -16.27
C PRO A 735 -21.91 -22.53 -16.70
N GLY A 736 -20.94 -22.98 -15.87
CA GLY A 736 -20.11 -24.14 -16.17
C GLY A 736 -18.85 -23.85 -17.00
N THR A 737 -18.62 -22.60 -17.43
CA THR A 737 -17.34 -22.18 -17.99
C THR A 737 -16.29 -22.19 -16.88
N VAL A 738 -15.12 -22.75 -17.19
CA VAL A 738 -13.90 -22.69 -16.38
C VAL A 738 -12.89 -21.88 -17.18
N CYS A 739 -12.50 -20.71 -16.65
CA CYS A 739 -11.47 -19.87 -17.22
C CYS A 739 -10.14 -20.22 -16.56
N GLY A 740 -9.20 -20.71 -17.34
CA GLY A 740 -7.95 -21.29 -16.87
C GLY A 740 -7.91 -22.81 -17.04
N ASP A 741 -6.72 -23.32 -17.31
CA ASP A 741 -6.45 -24.76 -17.46
C ASP A 741 -5.27 -25.21 -16.60
N TRP A 742 -5.05 -24.49 -15.49
CA TRP A 742 -3.99 -24.79 -14.53
C TRP A 742 -4.12 -26.20 -13.95
N GLN A 743 -2.98 -26.90 -13.88
CA GLN A 743 -2.89 -28.24 -13.33
C GLN A 743 -1.81 -28.30 -12.24
N PRO A 744 -2.10 -28.87 -11.05
CA PRO A 744 -1.11 -29.01 -10.00
C PRO A 744 -0.08 -30.06 -10.37
N LEU A 745 1.21 -29.76 -10.22
CA LEU A 745 2.30 -30.64 -10.57
C LEU A 745 2.62 -31.62 -9.44
N GLY A 746 2.90 -32.86 -9.81
CA GLY A 746 3.38 -33.90 -8.90
C GLY A 746 2.26 -34.67 -8.19
N ILE A 747 2.48 -35.01 -6.93
CA ILE A 747 1.56 -35.83 -6.11
C ILE A 747 0.25 -35.06 -5.88
N PRO A 748 -0.91 -35.60 -6.25
CA PRO A 748 -2.17 -34.90 -6.06
C PRO A 748 -2.61 -34.81 -4.59
N GLY A 749 -3.43 -33.81 -4.29
CA GLY A 749 -4.07 -33.60 -2.98
C GLY A 749 -3.19 -32.95 -1.92
N VAL A 750 -3.75 -32.68 -0.76
CA VAL A 750 -3.15 -31.85 0.30
C VAL A 750 -1.78 -32.37 0.74
N ALA A 751 -1.63 -33.68 0.88
CA ALA A 751 -0.36 -34.28 1.28
C ALA A 751 0.75 -34.09 0.23
N GLY A 752 0.40 -34.00 -1.04
CA GLY A 752 1.33 -33.85 -2.17
C GLY A 752 1.75 -32.41 -2.46
N ARG A 753 1.16 -31.42 -1.77
CA ARG A 753 1.63 -30.02 -1.83
C ARG A 753 3.11 -29.94 -1.45
N LEU A 754 3.87 -29.02 -2.01
CA LEU A 754 5.25 -28.79 -1.55
C LEU A 754 5.29 -28.37 -0.07
N THR A 755 4.21 -27.78 0.40
CA THR A 755 3.96 -27.47 1.81
C THR A 755 3.37 -28.64 2.61
N GLY A 756 3.15 -29.81 1.96
CA GLY A 756 2.47 -30.96 2.55
C GLY A 756 3.42 -32.01 3.14
N THR A 757 2.81 -33.07 3.65
CA THR A 757 3.52 -34.11 4.40
C THR A 757 4.26 -35.14 3.53
N ALA A 758 3.97 -35.23 2.23
CA ALA A 758 4.65 -36.16 1.31
C ALA A 758 6.16 -35.87 1.19
N TYR A 759 6.58 -34.62 1.49
CA TYR A 759 7.98 -34.19 1.49
C TYR A 759 8.60 -34.06 2.87
N GLY A 760 8.03 -34.70 3.89
CA GLY A 760 8.46 -34.64 5.29
C GLY A 760 7.41 -34.00 6.19
N ALA A 761 7.46 -34.36 7.49
CA ALA A 761 6.50 -33.83 8.47
C ALA A 761 6.94 -32.49 9.08
N ASP A 762 8.20 -32.09 8.88
CA ASP A 762 8.76 -30.82 9.37
C ASP A 762 8.38 -29.68 8.44
N ARG A 763 8.14 -28.49 9.01
CA ARG A 763 7.89 -27.24 8.26
C ARG A 763 6.76 -27.37 7.21
N THR A 764 5.71 -28.11 7.56
CA THR A 764 4.49 -28.22 6.76
C THR A 764 3.62 -26.96 6.94
N GLY A 765 2.77 -26.68 5.94
CA GLY A 765 1.87 -25.51 5.94
C GLY A 765 2.47 -24.32 5.21
N GLY A 766 1.74 -23.21 5.22
CA GLY A 766 2.07 -22.03 4.43
C GLY A 766 1.88 -22.26 2.93
N PHE A 767 2.62 -21.51 2.13
CA PHE A 767 2.52 -21.45 0.68
C PHE A 767 3.90 -21.51 0.03
N VAL A 768 3.93 -21.72 -1.28
CA VAL A 768 5.11 -21.54 -2.14
C VAL A 768 5.35 -20.03 -2.29
N ALA A 769 6.52 -19.56 -1.86
CA ALA A 769 6.88 -18.15 -1.85
C ALA A 769 7.74 -17.72 -3.05
N ALA A 770 8.46 -18.66 -3.67
CA ALA A 770 9.29 -18.37 -4.84
C ALA A 770 9.23 -19.53 -5.85
N VAL A 771 9.22 -19.19 -7.13
CA VAL A 771 9.29 -20.13 -8.28
C VAL A 771 10.20 -19.54 -9.33
N GLU A 772 11.19 -20.33 -9.79
CA GLU A 772 12.12 -19.89 -10.83
C GLU A 772 12.38 -21.01 -11.83
N ARG A 773 12.36 -20.67 -13.12
CA ARG A 773 12.59 -21.59 -14.23
C ARG A 773 14.01 -21.46 -14.75
N ALA A 774 14.70 -22.59 -14.92
CA ALA A 774 16.02 -22.57 -15.55
C ALA A 774 15.93 -22.11 -17.02
N THR A 775 16.73 -21.14 -17.41
CA THR A 775 16.79 -20.65 -18.79
C THR A 775 17.60 -21.55 -19.72
N GLY A 776 18.53 -22.33 -19.16
CA GLY A 776 19.39 -23.25 -19.92
C GLY A 776 18.84 -24.68 -20.10
N ASP A 777 17.70 -25.00 -19.46
CA ASP A 777 17.13 -26.36 -19.46
C ASP A 777 15.62 -26.33 -19.32
N ALA A 778 14.93 -26.68 -20.36
CA ALA A 778 13.46 -26.70 -20.41
C ALA A 778 12.79 -27.74 -19.51
N THR A 779 13.52 -28.52 -18.72
CA THR A 779 12.96 -29.51 -17.80
C THR A 779 13.11 -29.15 -16.31
N THR A 780 13.95 -28.16 -15.99
CA THR A 780 14.30 -27.80 -14.60
C THR A 780 13.54 -26.58 -14.10
N LEU A 781 12.95 -26.73 -12.89
CA LEU A 781 12.31 -25.66 -12.15
C LEU A 781 12.69 -25.76 -10.68
N TRP A 782 12.95 -24.61 -10.07
CA TRP A 782 13.17 -24.47 -8.62
C TRP A 782 11.94 -23.83 -7.98
N ALA A 783 11.63 -24.25 -6.75
CA ALA A 783 10.56 -23.66 -5.95
C ALA A 783 10.94 -23.65 -4.48
N ALA A 784 10.45 -22.67 -3.74
CA ALA A 784 10.66 -22.60 -2.31
C ALA A 784 9.41 -22.12 -1.58
N THR A 785 9.34 -22.40 -0.26
CA THR A 785 8.18 -22.13 0.57
C THR A 785 8.45 -21.07 1.62
N GLN A 786 7.38 -20.46 2.09
CA GLN A 786 7.36 -19.58 3.25
C GLN A 786 8.09 -20.19 4.47
N THR A 787 8.01 -21.50 4.64
CA THR A 787 8.60 -22.21 5.78
C THR A 787 10.04 -22.66 5.55
N GLY A 788 10.70 -22.19 4.50
CA GLY A 788 12.11 -22.43 4.23
C GLY A 788 12.40 -23.75 3.52
N ARG A 789 11.40 -24.47 3.00
CA ARG A 789 11.65 -25.64 2.16
C ARG A 789 12.06 -25.21 0.75
N VAL A 790 13.07 -25.88 0.20
CA VAL A 790 13.59 -25.63 -1.16
C VAL A 790 13.51 -26.90 -1.98
N PHE A 791 13.02 -26.78 -3.21
CA PHE A 791 12.76 -27.90 -4.12
C PHE A 791 13.36 -27.68 -5.49
N ILE A 792 13.72 -28.78 -6.15
CA ILE A 792 14.04 -28.82 -7.58
C ILE A 792 13.21 -29.91 -8.26
N SER A 793 12.68 -29.60 -9.45
CA SER A 793 12.16 -30.57 -10.39
C SER A 793 13.08 -30.63 -11.60
N LYS A 794 13.36 -31.85 -12.10
CA LYS A 794 14.16 -32.11 -13.31
C LYS A 794 13.30 -32.61 -14.48
N ASN A 795 12.00 -32.64 -14.30
CA ASN A 795 11.04 -33.12 -15.31
C ASN A 795 9.72 -32.33 -15.25
N VAL A 796 9.81 -31.01 -15.04
CA VAL A 796 8.63 -30.17 -14.83
C VAL A 796 7.65 -30.14 -16.01
N ASP A 797 8.11 -30.51 -17.22
CA ASP A 797 7.29 -30.62 -18.44
C ASP A 797 6.67 -32.00 -18.67
N ALA A 798 6.91 -32.98 -17.76
CA ALA A 798 6.36 -34.30 -17.86
C ALA A 798 4.83 -34.33 -17.98
N GLU A 799 4.33 -35.32 -18.73
CA GLU A 799 2.92 -35.67 -18.85
C GLU A 799 2.70 -37.15 -18.51
N PRO A 800 1.62 -37.48 -17.79
CA PRO A 800 0.69 -36.55 -17.11
C PRO A 800 1.38 -35.76 -16.03
N VAL A 801 0.79 -34.64 -15.60
CA VAL A 801 1.35 -33.75 -14.55
C VAL A 801 1.71 -34.49 -13.25
N THR A 802 1.04 -35.59 -12.97
CA THR A 802 1.33 -36.48 -11.83
C THR A 802 2.66 -37.25 -11.96
N ALA A 803 3.28 -37.24 -13.15
CA ALA A 803 4.63 -37.80 -13.36
C ALA A 803 5.75 -36.81 -13.02
N VAL A 804 5.42 -35.55 -12.78
CA VAL A 804 6.39 -34.53 -12.32
C VAL A 804 6.84 -34.89 -10.91
N THR A 805 8.16 -34.82 -10.70
CA THR A 805 8.76 -35.10 -9.39
C THR A 805 9.52 -33.91 -8.85
N PHE A 806 9.40 -33.67 -7.57
CA PHE A 806 10.18 -32.66 -6.83
C PHE A 806 11.11 -33.33 -5.84
N VAL A 807 12.34 -32.89 -5.78
CA VAL A 807 13.33 -33.27 -4.77
C VAL A 807 13.48 -32.12 -3.79
N ARG A 808 13.29 -32.41 -2.50
CA ARG A 808 13.49 -31.44 -1.43
C ARG A 808 14.97 -31.33 -1.07
N LEU A 809 15.57 -30.14 -1.19
CA LEU A 809 17.01 -29.92 -1.08
C LEU A 809 17.44 -29.46 0.32
N ASP A 810 16.62 -28.69 1.01
CA ASP A 810 16.91 -28.21 2.38
C ASP A 810 17.06 -29.36 3.38
N SER A 811 16.32 -30.44 3.21
CA SER A 811 16.47 -31.66 4.03
C SER A 811 17.79 -32.39 3.82
N LEU A 812 18.55 -32.05 2.80
CA LEU A 812 19.89 -32.59 2.51
C LEU A 812 21.02 -31.70 3.05
N ALA A 813 20.65 -30.51 3.57
CA ALA A 813 21.59 -29.52 4.10
C ALA A 813 21.80 -29.68 5.62
N THR A 814 22.94 -29.19 6.08
CA THR A 814 23.27 -29.09 7.54
C THR A 814 23.26 -27.65 8.02
N ASN A 815 23.22 -26.68 7.08
CA ASN A 815 23.31 -25.24 7.34
C ASN A 815 22.16 -24.44 6.69
N ASP A 816 21.07 -25.09 6.26
CA ASP A 816 19.87 -24.42 5.79
C ASP A 816 19.27 -23.55 6.91
N PRO A 817 18.98 -22.27 6.65
CA PRO A 817 18.52 -21.31 7.67
C PRO A 817 17.14 -21.58 8.27
N ASN A 818 16.29 -22.35 7.59
CA ASN A 818 14.91 -22.60 8.01
C ASN A 818 14.07 -21.31 8.17
N ARG A 819 14.32 -20.32 7.33
CA ARG A 819 13.63 -19.03 7.32
C ARG A 819 12.82 -18.83 6.03
N PHE A 820 12.07 -17.75 5.95
CA PHE A 820 11.28 -17.42 4.77
C PHE A 820 12.21 -17.23 3.56
N VAL A 821 11.95 -17.99 2.48
CA VAL A 821 12.67 -17.85 1.22
C VAL A 821 12.00 -16.75 0.40
N SER A 822 12.72 -15.69 0.10
CA SER A 822 12.22 -14.50 -0.57
C SER A 822 12.51 -14.46 -2.08
N GLY A 823 13.60 -15.08 -2.52
CA GLY A 823 13.99 -15.08 -3.93
C GLY A 823 14.85 -16.29 -4.31
N ILE A 824 14.83 -16.60 -5.59
CA ILE A 824 15.67 -17.65 -6.22
C ILE A 824 16.21 -17.08 -7.53
N HIS A 825 17.49 -17.29 -7.82
CA HIS A 825 18.11 -17.05 -9.13
C HIS A 825 18.82 -18.29 -9.60
N VAL A 826 18.33 -18.92 -10.68
CA VAL A 826 18.90 -20.14 -11.25
C VAL A 826 20.03 -19.81 -12.23
N ASP A 827 21.18 -20.48 -12.08
CA ASP A 827 22.31 -20.32 -12.99
C ASP A 827 21.97 -20.69 -14.43
N ALA A 828 22.10 -19.77 -15.36
CA ALA A 828 21.83 -19.99 -16.77
C ALA A 828 22.74 -21.07 -17.41
N ALA A 829 23.97 -21.21 -16.89
CA ALA A 829 24.95 -22.21 -17.38
C ALA A 829 24.82 -23.58 -16.68
N ASN A 830 24.20 -23.62 -15.50
CA ASN A 830 24.04 -24.86 -14.71
C ASN A 830 22.68 -24.91 -14.01
N PRO A 831 21.66 -25.53 -14.63
CA PRO A 831 20.31 -25.57 -14.08
C PRO A 831 20.20 -26.29 -12.71
N ASN A 832 21.26 -26.98 -12.28
CA ASN A 832 21.31 -27.60 -10.96
C ASN A 832 21.93 -26.70 -9.89
N ARG A 833 22.24 -25.44 -10.21
CA ARG A 833 22.75 -24.45 -9.28
C ARG A 833 21.85 -23.24 -9.22
N ALA A 834 21.59 -22.73 -8.01
CA ALA A 834 20.82 -21.52 -7.79
C ALA A 834 21.36 -20.73 -6.60
N TRP A 835 21.10 -19.42 -6.58
CA TRP A 835 21.28 -18.57 -5.41
C TRP A 835 19.91 -18.32 -4.79
N ILE A 836 19.84 -18.39 -3.47
CA ILE A 836 18.60 -18.32 -2.69
C ILE A 836 18.75 -17.22 -1.65
N SER A 837 17.77 -16.33 -1.54
CA SER A 837 17.70 -15.30 -0.51
C SER A 837 16.67 -15.62 0.57
N TYR A 838 16.98 -15.15 1.79
CA TYR A 838 16.14 -15.31 2.98
C TYR A 838 15.86 -13.94 3.61
N SER A 839 14.58 -13.61 3.82
CA SER A 839 14.16 -12.33 4.39
C SER A 839 13.96 -12.35 5.91
N GLY A 840 13.95 -13.52 6.56
CA GLY A 840 13.96 -13.63 8.02
C GLY A 840 15.32 -13.26 8.63
N PHE A 841 15.33 -12.77 9.85
CA PHE A 841 16.56 -12.36 10.55
C PHE A 841 17.42 -13.55 10.99
N ASP A 842 18.76 -13.44 10.87
CA ASP A 842 19.75 -14.41 11.37
C ASP A 842 19.56 -14.70 12.86
N ALA A 843 19.26 -13.67 13.63
CA ALA A 843 19.04 -13.76 15.06
C ALA A 843 17.84 -14.65 15.43
N SER A 844 16.92 -14.93 14.50
CA SER A 844 15.83 -15.89 14.68
C SER A 844 16.29 -17.35 14.61
N THR A 845 17.38 -17.63 13.88
CA THR A 845 17.98 -18.97 13.74
C THR A 845 19.52 -18.92 13.89
N PRO A 846 20.03 -18.57 15.08
CA PRO A 846 21.45 -18.24 15.27
C PRO A 846 22.43 -19.41 15.05
N THR A 847 21.92 -20.63 14.99
CA THR A 847 22.73 -21.84 14.69
C THR A 847 22.96 -22.03 13.20
N THR A 848 22.14 -21.43 12.35
CA THR A 848 22.19 -21.49 10.89
C THR A 848 22.02 -20.07 10.32
N PRO A 849 23.00 -19.17 10.55
CA PRO A 849 22.94 -17.80 10.03
C PRO A 849 23.12 -17.76 8.50
N GLY A 850 22.96 -16.57 7.92
CA GLY A 850 23.17 -16.27 6.50
C GLY A 850 21.88 -15.96 5.78
N HIS A 851 21.94 -14.95 4.88
CA HIS A 851 20.79 -14.47 4.11
C HIS A 851 20.83 -14.85 2.63
N VAL A 852 22.03 -15.24 2.12
CA VAL A 852 22.21 -15.62 0.72
C VAL A 852 23.03 -16.87 0.63
N PHE A 853 22.52 -17.87 -0.09
CA PHE A 853 23.15 -19.17 -0.25
C PHE A 853 23.29 -19.57 -1.71
N GLU A 854 24.47 -20.11 -2.08
CA GLU A 854 24.63 -20.86 -3.32
C GLU A 854 24.29 -22.33 -3.06
N VAL A 855 23.31 -22.87 -3.79
CA VAL A 855 22.86 -24.26 -3.68
C VAL A 855 23.12 -24.99 -4.97
N THR A 856 23.84 -26.13 -4.89
CA THR A 856 24.11 -26.98 -6.04
C THR A 856 23.57 -28.41 -5.77
N TYR A 857 22.66 -28.87 -6.66
CA TYR A 857 22.12 -30.22 -6.62
C TYR A 857 22.92 -31.16 -7.51
N ASN A 858 23.27 -32.33 -7.02
CA ASN A 858 23.86 -33.41 -7.81
C ASN A 858 22.80 -34.50 -8.06
N PRO A 859 22.17 -34.55 -9.23
CA PRO A 859 21.10 -35.50 -9.50
C PRO A 859 21.55 -36.96 -9.56
N LEU A 860 22.84 -37.23 -9.84
CA LEU A 860 23.37 -38.60 -9.84
C LEU A 860 23.60 -39.15 -8.44
N ALA A 861 24.04 -38.30 -7.53
CA ALA A 861 24.29 -38.66 -6.15
C ALA A 861 23.05 -38.48 -5.25
N GLY A 862 22.05 -37.73 -5.67
CA GLY A 862 20.90 -37.34 -4.85
C GLY A 862 21.27 -36.44 -3.68
N THR A 863 22.33 -35.63 -3.78
CA THR A 863 22.86 -34.75 -2.74
C THR A 863 22.77 -33.29 -3.11
N ALA A 864 22.68 -32.40 -2.14
CA ALA A 864 22.78 -30.97 -2.32
C ALA A 864 23.94 -30.40 -1.51
N THR A 865 24.65 -29.42 -2.10
CA THR A 865 25.68 -28.65 -1.40
C THR A 865 25.18 -27.24 -1.19
N TRP A 866 25.27 -26.75 0.03
CA TRP A 866 24.86 -25.42 0.45
C TRP A 866 26.09 -24.63 0.90
N VAL A 867 26.32 -23.50 0.25
CA VAL A 867 27.44 -22.59 0.57
C VAL A 867 26.84 -21.25 0.99
N ASP A 868 27.09 -20.86 2.23
CA ASP A 868 26.73 -19.51 2.70
C ASP A 868 27.65 -18.48 2.04
N VAL A 869 27.06 -17.58 1.24
CA VAL A 869 27.76 -16.47 0.57
C VAL A 869 27.41 -15.13 1.19
N SER A 870 26.75 -15.12 2.35
CA SER A 870 26.44 -13.89 3.08
C SER A 870 27.70 -13.21 3.63
N HIS A 871 28.75 -13.96 3.97
CA HIS A 871 30.04 -13.43 4.44
C HIS A 871 29.86 -12.32 5.49
N ASP A 872 30.21 -11.08 5.16
CA ASP A 872 30.10 -9.91 6.02
C ASP A 872 28.83 -9.07 5.81
N PHE A 873 27.81 -9.62 5.14
CA PHE A 873 26.53 -8.98 4.89
C PHE A 873 25.88 -8.50 6.20
N GLY A 874 25.90 -9.33 7.21
CA GLY A 874 25.27 -9.10 8.50
C GLY A 874 23.78 -9.43 8.48
N ASP A 875 23.07 -9.14 9.56
CA ASP A 875 21.66 -9.53 9.73
C ASP A 875 20.71 -8.56 9.00
N ILE A 876 20.84 -8.50 7.66
CA ILE A 876 20.01 -7.67 6.79
C ILE A 876 19.03 -8.57 6.04
N PRO A 877 17.69 -8.43 6.23
CA PRO A 877 16.71 -9.13 5.41
C PRO A 877 16.98 -8.96 3.91
N ALA A 878 17.21 -10.08 3.21
CA ALA A 878 17.33 -10.09 1.76
C ALA A 878 15.98 -10.41 1.13
N THR A 879 15.42 -9.47 0.37
CA THR A 879 14.08 -9.57 -0.23
C THR A 879 14.10 -10.25 -1.58
N ASP A 880 15.24 -10.22 -2.27
CA ASP A 880 15.45 -10.90 -3.55
C ASP A 880 16.95 -11.03 -3.85
N VAL A 881 17.28 -11.88 -4.82
CA VAL A 881 18.65 -12.11 -5.29
C VAL A 881 18.70 -12.21 -6.81
N ALA A 882 19.66 -11.54 -7.43
CA ALA A 882 19.94 -11.64 -8.86
C ALA A 882 21.44 -11.77 -9.11
N ARG A 883 21.82 -12.52 -10.14
CA ARG A 883 23.20 -12.70 -10.55
C ARG A 883 23.46 -12.16 -11.96
N ASP A 884 24.53 -11.44 -12.12
CA ASP A 884 25.08 -11.14 -13.43
C ASP A 884 25.93 -12.32 -13.91
N ASP A 885 25.36 -13.15 -14.79
CA ASP A 885 26.03 -14.36 -15.25
C ASP A 885 27.28 -14.09 -16.10
N ASP A 886 27.40 -12.89 -16.70
CA ASP A 886 28.58 -12.49 -17.49
C ASP A 886 29.78 -12.17 -16.58
N THR A 887 29.54 -11.53 -15.42
CA THR A 887 30.62 -11.14 -14.52
C THR A 887 30.76 -12.07 -13.32
N GLY A 888 29.68 -12.75 -12.96
CA GLY A 888 29.54 -13.54 -11.73
C GLY A 888 29.22 -12.71 -10.49
N ASP A 889 28.95 -11.43 -10.63
CA ASP A 889 28.58 -10.54 -9.52
C ASP A 889 27.15 -10.88 -9.04
N LEU A 890 26.98 -10.92 -7.72
CA LEU A 890 25.70 -11.27 -7.08
C LEU A 890 25.12 -10.03 -6.42
N TYR A 891 23.85 -9.75 -6.70
CA TYR A 891 23.09 -8.61 -6.17
C TYR A 891 22.02 -9.11 -5.21
N ALA A 892 21.90 -8.44 -4.05
CA ALA A 892 20.84 -8.69 -3.07
C ALA A 892 19.98 -7.42 -2.90
N ALA A 893 18.68 -7.55 -3.10
CA ALA A 893 17.67 -6.58 -2.70
C ALA A 893 17.46 -6.66 -1.19
N THR A 894 17.18 -5.53 -0.55
CA THR A 894 17.00 -5.45 0.91
C THR A 894 16.05 -4.31 1.30
N ASP A 895 15.72 -4.21 2.58
CA ASP A 895 15.01 -3.07 3.17
C ASP A 895 15.81 -1.74 3.11
N PHE A 896 17.08 -1.79 2.69
CA PHE A 896 18.00 -0.63 2.69
C PHE A 896 18.61 -0.32 1.32
N GLY A 897 18.03 -0.82 0.24
CA GLY A 897 18.54 -0.69 -1.12
C GLY A 897 19.17 -1.98 -1.64
N VAL A 898 20.08 -1.87 -2.62
CA VAL A 898 20.72 -3.00 -3.29
C VAL A 898 22.20 -3.09 -2.94
N PHE A 899 22.64 -4.26 -2.53
CA PHE A 899 24.05 -4.59 -2.27
C PHE A 899 24.60 -5.55 -3.32
N VAL A 900 25.91 -5.56 -3.50
CA VAL A 900 26.62 -6.43 -4.46
C VAL A 900 27.78 -7.15 -3.81
N LEU A 901 27.90 -8.44 -4.12
CA LEU A 901 29.08 -9.25 -3.87
C LEU A 901 29.78 -9.47 -5.22
N ALA A 902 30.94 -8.83 -5.41
CA ALA A 902 31.72 -9.02 -6.62
C ALA A 902 32.24 -10.46 -6.72
N ALA A 903 32.31 -11.00 -7.92
CA ALA A 903 32.74 -12.38 -8.16
C ALA A 903 34.12 -12.66 -7.52
N GLY A 904 34.17 -13.69 -6.66
CA GLY A 904 35.37 -14.10 -5.92
C GLY A 904 35.73 -13.20 -4.72
N SER A 905 34.87 -12.23 -4.37
CA SER A 905 34.99 -11.44 -3.15
C SER A 905 34.29 -12.12 -1.98
N THR A 906 34.64 -11.71 -0.76
CA THR A 906 33.91 -11.99 0.47
C THR A 906 33.35 -10.73 1.10
N ASP A 907 33.48 -9.58 0.41
CA ASP A 907 33.05 -8.29 0.90
C ASP A 907 31.82 -7.81 0.14
N TRP A 908 30.69 -7.72 0.81
CA TRP A 908 29.51 -7.05 0.29
C TRP A 908 29.70 -5.53 0.34
N GLN A 909 29.17 -4.84 -0.67
CA GLN A 909 29.24 -3.39 -0.82
C GLN A 909 27.91 -2.87 -1.36
N VAL A 910 27.65 -1.57 -1.29
CA VAL A 910 26.52 -0.96 -2.00
C VAL A 910 26.73 -1.13 -3.51
N ALA A 911 25.69 -1.55 -4.23
CA ALA A 911 25.78 -1.86 -5.65
C ALA A 911 26.23 -0.64 -6.48
N ALA A 912 25.68 0.54 -6.22
CA ALA A 912 26.01 1.80 -6.89
C ALA A 912 25.47 3.01 -6.11
N PRO A 913 25.99 4.23 -6.34
CA PRO A 913 25.44 5.46 -5.77
C PRO A 913 24.07 5.80 -6.40
N GLY A 914 23.30 6.66 -5.74
CA GLY A 914 22.10 7.30 -6.26
C GLY A 914 20.78 6.80 -5.67
N MET A 915 20.70 5.58 -5.16
CA MET A 915 19.50 5.05 -4.49
C MET A 915 19.53 5.42 -3.00
N PRO A 916 18.45 6.01 -2.44
CA PRO A 916 18.35 6.24 -1.00
C PRO A 916 18.11 4.94 -0.22
N ASN A 917 17.95 5.04 1.11
CA ASN A 917 17.44 3.93 1.92
C ASN A 917 15.97 3.70 1.55
N VAL A 918 15.71 2.62 0.84
CA VAL A 918 14.35 2.24 0.44
C VAL A 918 14.28 0.73 0.36
N GLU A 919 13.15 0.17 0.71
CA GLU A 919 12.87 -1.25 0.49
C GLU A 919 12.82 -1.55 -1.01
N VAL A 920 13.54 -2.59 -1.41
CA VAL A 920 13.55 -3.11 -2.78
C VAL A 920 12.83 -4.45 -2.78
N ALA A 921 11.64 -4.48 -3.37
CA ALA A 921 10.78 -5.68 -3.39
C ALA A 921 11.27 -6.75 -4.37
N GLY A 922 11.99 -6.36 -5.44
CA GLY A 922 12.50 -7.33 -6.41
C GLY A 922 13.55 -6.74 -7.35
N LEU A 923 14.34 -7.62 -7.96
CA LEU A 923 15.38 -7.33 -8.93
C LEU A 923 15.11 -8.03 -10.26
N THR A 924 15.33 -7.34 -11.37
CA THR A 924 15.26 -7.95 -12.70
C THR A 924 16.50 -7.59 -13.49
N ILE A 925 17.32 -8.59 -13.80
CA ILE A 925 18.53 -8.43 -14.61
C ILE A 925 18.25 -8.73 -16.10
N VAL A 926 18.80 -7.92 -16.99
CA VAL A 926 18.74 -8.10 -18.45
C VAL A 926 20.17 -8.17 -18.98
N PRO A 927 20.77 -9.37 -19.04
CA PRO A 927 22.19 -9.53 -19.40
C PRO A 927 22.51 -8.96 -20.77
N SER A 928 21.69 -9.21 -21.78
CA SER A 928 21.87 -8.74 -23.16
C SER A 928 21.92 -7.22 -23.32
N ALA A 929 21.30 -6.48 -22.38
CA ALA A 929 21.28 -5.01 -22.35
C ALA A 929 22.18 -4.43 -21.28
N ARG A 930 22.86 -5.27 -20.49
CA ARG A 930 23.68 -4.85 -19.34
C ARG A 930 22.92 -3.93 -18.36
N LYS A 931 21.72 -4.36 -17.97
CA LYS A 931 20.80 -3.58 -17.11
C LYS A 931 20.36 -4.40 -15.91
N LEU A 932 20.31 -3.74 -14.75
CA LEU A 932 19.66 -4.24 -13.53
C LEU A 932 18.56 -3.26 -13.14
N TYR A 933 17.34 -3.75 -13.05
CA TYR A 933 16.18 -3.00 -12.58
C TYR A 933 15.85 -3.37 -11.15
N ALA A 934 15.40 -2.39 -10.37
CA ALA A 934 14.93 -2.57 -9.00
C ALA A 934 13.50 -2.01 -8.85
N ALA A 935 12.60 -2.86 -8.39
CA ALA A 935 11.27 -2.48 -7.93
C ALA A 935 11.36 -1.99 -6.49
N THR A 936 10.99 -0.74 -6.19
CA THR A 936 11.06 -0.22 -4.83
C THR A 936 9.67 0.01 -4.23
N HIS A 937 9.54 -0.26 -2.94
CA HIS A 937 8.31 -0.05 -2.22
C HIS A 937 8.21 1.39 -1.71
N GLY A 938 7.86 2.33 -2.63
CA GLY A 938 7.60 3.75 -2.30
C GLY A 938 8.42 4.79 -3.06
N LEU A 939 9.45 4.39 -3.84
CA LEU A 939 10.22 5.29 -4.70
C LEU A 939 10.23 4.84 -6.17
N SER A 940 9.13 4.24 -6.61
CA SER A 940 8.94 3.77 -7.99
C SER A 940 10.03 2.79 -8.44
N ALA A 941 10.39 2.75 -9.74
CA ALA A 941 11.36 1.82 -10.29
C ALA A 941 12.70 2.49 -10.60
N TRP A 942 13.79 1.74 -10.47
CA TRP A 942 15.16 2.21 -10.65
C TRP A 942 15.94 1.34 -11.63
N LEU A 943 16.93 1.91 -12.27
CA LEU A 943 17.84 1.26 -13.24
C LEU A 943 19.30 1.50 -12.84
N LEU A 944 20.07 0.43 -12.86
CA LEU A 944 21.53 0.44 -12.87
C LEU A 944 22.04 -0.14 -14.19
N ASN A 945 22.83 0.62 -14.93
CA ASN A 945 23.58 0.09 -16.08
C ASN A 945 24.81 -0.66 -15.54
N LEU A 946 24.87 -1.95 -15.85
CA LEU A 946 25.96 -2.83 -15.45
C LEU A 946 27.23 -2.57 -16.29
N PRO A 947 28.42 -2.81 -15.74
CA PRO A 947 29.71 -2.59 -16.43
C PRO A 947 29.93 -3.51 -17.63
#